data_cc1e7fbb858b2deb3c60c73042450643
#
_entry.id   cc1e7fbb858b2deb3c60c73042450643
#
_cell.length_a   1.000
_cell.length_b   1.000
_cell.length_c   1.000
_cell.angle_alpha   90.00
_cell.angle_beta   90.00
_cell.angle_gamma   90.00
#
_symmetry.space_group_name_H-M   'P 1'
#
loop_
_entity.id
_entity.type
_entity.pdbx_description
1 polymer ?
#
loop_
_entity_poly.entity_id
_entity_poly.type
_entity_poly.pdbx_seq_one_letter_code
_entity_poly.pdbx_strand_id
1 'polypeptide(L)'
;MSKFILTSEYKPTGDQPEAIRQLTEGLDRGDRAQVLLGVTGSGKTFTMANVIAQHNRPTLILSHNKTLAAQLYEEMKGFFPQNAVEYYVSYYDYYQPEAYLPTTDTYIEKDLAINDEIDRLRLSAVSNLLSGRNDVVVVSSVSCIYGMGSPVALQENVIELKKGQILDRNALLRKLVAALYVRNDLDLQRGNFRVKGDTVDIAMAYSEVVLRITFWDDEIDAIEEMDAVTFDRLASFDEYRLYPANLFMTSQEQTNIAIHQIQDDLMKQVLYFEEIGDNIKAQRIKERVEYDMEMIKELGHCSGIENYSRYFDGRQAGERPYCLLDFFPDDYLLIIDESHVSVPQISAMYGGDRSRKQNLVEYGFRLPAAFDNRPLKFEEFQQEVNQVIYVSATPADYELNEAEGVVVEQVIRPTGLLDPEIEVRPSENQIDDLMDEILTRSHRGERVLITTLTKRMAEELTEYLLNHSVKTAYIHSDVATLDRVKILSDLRQGVYDVLVGVNLLREGLDLPEVSLVAILDADKEGFLRSHRSLTQTAGRAARNVNGKVIMYADTITASMQLTIDETLRRRLKQMKYNEEHHITPKQIVKNLTFSALQKENRADTKELMRNFSMAAENGDDGVRVAADPIEERMTRPQMEKLIEETTRKMKEAAKQLDFLQAAQYRDEIVRLQKELELK
;
A
#
# COMPACT_ATOMS: atom_id res chain seq x y z
N MET A 1 1.33 -16.50 -27.97
CA MET A 1 1.30 -16.11 -26.56
C MET A 1 2.57 -15.35 -26.25
N SER A 2 2.47 -14.17 -25.69
CA SER A 2 3.59 -13.38 -25.21
C SER A 2 4.35 -14.13 -24.10
N LYS A 3 5.66 -13.95 -24.03
CA LYS A 3 6.52 -14.62 -23.04
C LYS A 3 7.30 -13.57 -22.24
N PHE A 4 7.53 -13.86 -20.97
CA PHE A 4 8.46 -13.07 -20.19
C PHE A 4 9.90 -13.21 -20.71
N ILE A 5 10.57 -12.07 -20.87
CA ILE A 5 11.97 -11.99 -21.27
C ILE A 5 12.75 -11.35 -20.12
N LEU A 6 13.39 -12.21 -19.31
CA LEU A 6 14.20 -11.75 -18.19
C LEU A 6 15.49 -11.12 -18.70
N THR A 7 15.70 -9.86 -18.37
CA THR A 7 16.91 -9.10 -18.67
C THR A 7 17.67 -8.84 -17.37
N SER A 8 18.87 -9.36 -17.23
CA SER A 8 19.70 -9.14 -16.03
C SER A 8 21.18 -9.35 -16.34
N GLU A 9 22.03 -8.52 -15.75
CA GLU A 9 23.48 -8.73 -15.72
C GLU A 9 23.87 -9.78 -14.67
N TYR A 10 22.97 -10.12 -13.75
CA TYR A 10 23.21 -11.07 -12.67
C TYR A 10 22.81 -12.49 -13.09
N LYS A 11 23.53 -13.46 -12.51
CA LYS A 11 23.18 -14.88 -12.58
C LYS A 11 22.78 -15.37 -11.18
N PRO A 12 21.88 -16.34 -11.07
CA PRO A 12 21.54 -16.93 -9.78
C PRO A 12 22.77 -17.50 -9.08
N THR A 13 22.95 -17.13 -7.81
CA THR A 13 24.09 -17.53 -6.97
C THR A 13 23.62 -17.91 -5.56
N GLY A 14 24.48 -18.57 -4.79
CA GLY A 14 24.17 -19.00 -3.45
C GLY A 14 23.03 -20.02 -3.39
N ASP A 15 22.03 -19.75 -2.59
CA ASP A 15 20.81 -20.57 -2.46
C ASP A 15 19.82 -20.32 -3.63
N GLN A 16 19.99 -19.25 -4.44
CA GLN A 16 19.03 -18.84 -5.46
C GLN A 16 18.73 -19.94 -6.51
N PRO A 17 19.73 -20.65 -7.10
CA PRO A 17 19.44 -21.69 -8.08
C PRO A 17 18.55 -22.80 -7.54
N GLU A 18 18.80 -23.22 -6.31
CA GLU A 18 18.01 -24.27 -5.65
C GLU A 18 16.63 -23.76 -5.25
N ALA A 19 16.52 -22.54 -4.75
CA ALA A 19 15.25 -21.90 -4.41
C ALA A 19 14.36 -21.75 -5.67
N ILE A 20 14.91 -21.27 -6.78
CA ILE A 20 14.19 -21.15 -8.05
C ILE A 20 13.69 -22.52 -8.51
N ARG A 21 14.55 -23.56 -8.47
CA ARG A 21 14.19 -24.93 -8.85
C ARG A 21 13.05 -25.45 -8.00
N GLN A 22 13.16 -25.39 -6.67
CA GLN A 22 12.14 -25.90 -5.74
C GLN A 22 10.80 -25.19 -5.91
N LEU A 23 10.80 -23.86 -6.02
CA LEU A 23 9.58 -23.08 -6.23
C LEU A 23 8.91 -23.41 -7.56
N THR A 24 9.69 -23.52 -8.65
CA THR A 24 9.16 -23.85 -9.97
C THR A 24 8.59 -25.27 -10.00
N GLU A 25 9.32 -26.25 -9.45
CA GLU A 25 8.82 -27.63 -9.34
C GLU A 25 7.56 -27.73 -8.48
N GLY A 26 7.44 -26.95 -7.41
CA GLY A 26 6.22 -26.87 -6.61
C GLY A 26 5.04 -26.31 -7.40
N LEU A 27 5.25 -25.24 -8.17
CA LEU A 27 4.20 -24.70 -9.06
C LEU A 27 3.79 -25.73 -10.13
N ASP A 28 4.74 -26.47 -10.72
CA ASP A 28 4.48 -27.50 -11.72
C ASP A 28 3.72 -28.70 -11.15
N ARG A 29 3.95 -29.06 -9.87
CA ARG A 29 3.18 -30.09 -9.16
C ARG A 29 1.75 -29.65 -8.82
N GLY A 30 1.47 -28.36 -8.87
CA GLY A 30 0.19 -27.79 -8.45
C GLY A 30 0.10 -27.49 -6.95
N ASP A 31 1.24 -27.32 -6.27
CA ASP A 31 1.25 -26.95 -4.85
C ASP A 31 0.53 -25.61 -4.70
N ARG A 32 -0.50 -25.56 -3.84
CA ARG A 32 -1.32 -24.37 -3.66
C ARG A 32 -0.55 -23.22 -2.99
N ALA A 33 0.29 -23.55 -2.01
CA ALA A 33 1.04 -22.60 -1.25
C ALA A 33 2.49 -23.04 -1.06
N GLN A 34 3.41 -22.10 -1.18
CA GLN A 34 4.83 -22.31 -0.93
C GLN A 34 5.38 -21.13 -0.12
N VAL A 35 6.40 -21.37 0.70
CA VAL A 35 7.07 -20.32 1.49
C VAL A 35 8.51 -20.18 1.02
N LEU A 36 8.89 -18.95 0.61
CA LEU A 36 10.27 -18.54 0.41
C LEU A 36 10.77 -17.80 1.64
N LEU A 37 11.55 -18.47 2.48
CA LEU A 37 12.27 -17.84 3.59
C LEU A 37 13.53 -17.18 3.04
N GLY A 38 13.45 -15.87 2.79
CA GLY A 38 14.56 -15.12 2.20
C GLY A 38 15.02 -13.98 3.11
N VAL A 39 16.27 -14.04 3.57
CA VAL A 39 16.84 -12.96 4.39
C VAL A 39 17.01 -11.66 3.60
N THR A 40 17.11 -10.56 4.30
CA THR A 40 17.38 -9.26 3.68
C THR A 40 18.73 -9.29 2.94
N GLY A 41 18.72 -8.87 1.66
CA GLY A 41 19.93 -8.84 0.82
C GLY A 41 20.29 -10.17 0.14
N SER A 42 19.46 -11.23 0.28
CA SER A 42 19.68 -12.49 -0.44
C SER A 42 19.25 -12.45 -1.92
N GLY A 43 18.61 -11.36 -2.37
CA GLY A 43 18.11 -11.21 -3.74
C GLY A 43 16.79 -11.90 -4.01
N LYS A 44 15.85 -11.87 -3.05
CA LYS A 44 14.48 -12.41 -3.18
C LYS A 44 13.78 -11.96 -4.46
N THR A 45 13.85 -10.66 -4.79
CA THR A 45 13.21 -10.08 -5.97
C THR A 45 13.73 -10.71 -7.25
N PHE A 46 15.04 -10.98 -7.32
CA PHE A 46 15.63 -11.65 -8.47
C PHE A 46 15.21 -13.13 -8.58
N THR A 47 15.06 -13.82 -7.44
CA THR A 47 14.50 -15.18 -7.40
C THR A 47 13.06 -15.19 -7.90
N MET A 48 12.21 -14.26 -7.40
CA MET A 48 10.83 -14.11 -7.88
C MET A 48 10.79 -13.86 -9.39
N ALA A 49 11.61 -12.96 -9.92
CA ALA A 49 11.69 -12.67 -11.36
C ALA A 49 12.05 -13.92 -12.19
N ASN A 50 12.99 -14.74 -11.70
CA ASN A 50 13.34 -16.00 -12.38
C ASN A 50 12.19 -17.02 -12.39
N VAL A 51 11.47 -17.15 -11.28
CA VAL A 51 10.28 -18.03 -11.19
C VAL A 51 9.18 -17.55 -12.15
N ILE A 52 8.89 -16.25 -12.18
CA ILE A 52 7.92 -15.64 -13.10
C ILE A 52 8.30 -15.92 -14.56
N ALA A 53 9.56 -15.71 -14.92
CA ALA A 53 10.05 -15.94 -16.29
C ALA A 53 9.93 -17.40 -16.72
N GLN A 54 10.21 -18.37 -15.83
CA GLN A 54 10.12 -19.79 -16.12
C GLN A 54 8.68 -20.29 -16.23
N HIS A 55 7.80 -19.77 -15.37
CA HIS A 55 6.41 -20.25 -15.32
C HIS A 55 5.48 -19.54 -16.31
N ASN A 56 5.85 -18.36 -16.76
CA ASN A 56 5.20 -17.59 -17.85
C ASN A 56 3.68 -17.44 -17.71
N ARG A 57 3.20 -17.07 -16.51
CA ARG A 57 1.78 -16.75 -16.23
C ARG A 57 1.63 -15.32 -15.73
N PRO A 58 0.48 -14.66 -15.95
CA PRO A 58 0.18 -13.39 -15.29
C PRO A 58 0.43 -13.48 -13.79
N THR A 59 1.12 -12.51 -13.24
CA THR A 59 1.54 -12.56 -11.85
C THR A 59 1.11 -11.30 -11.10
N LEU A 60 0.51 -11.49 -9.92
CA LEU A 60 0.25 -10.42 -8.97
C LEU A 60 1.28 -10.49 -7.84
N ILE A 61 2.03 -9.40 -7.64
CA ILE A 61 2.92 -9.24 -6.49
C ILE A 61 2.27 -8.28 -5.51
N LEU A 62 1.95 -8.77 -4.32
CA LEU A 62 1.29 -7.99 -3.28
C LEU A 62 2.29 -7.57 -2.21
N SER A 63 2.34 -6.27 -1.92
CA SER A 63 3.15 -5.67 -0.88
C SER A 63 2.29 -4.91 0.15
N HIS A 64 2.73 -4.82 1.39
CA HIS A 64 1.94 -4.24 2.48
C HIS A 64 1.84 -2.70 2.45
N ASN A 65 2.69 -2.00 1.68
CA ASN A 65 2.62 -0.54 1.56
C ASN A 65 3.02 -0.03 0.16
N LYS A 66 2.67 1.23 -0.14
CA LYS A 66 2.93 1.87 -1.44
C LYS A 66 4.44 2.00 -1.75
N THR A 67 5.26 2.30 -0.76
CA THR A 67 6.71 2.53 -0.95
C THR A 67 7.44 1.27 -1.37
N LEU A 68 7.15 0.14 -0.70
CA LEU A 68 7.72 -1.16 -1.09
C LEU A 68 7.16 -1.64 -2.43
N ALA A 69 5.87 -1.42 -2.68
CA ALA A 69 5.28 -1.73 -3.98
C ALA A 69 5.97 -0.94 -5.10
N ALA A 70 6.27 0.36 -4.89
CA ALA A 70 7.01 1.16 -5.86
C ALA A 70 8.43 0.64 -6.09
N GLN A 71 9.14 0.26 -5.04
CA GLN A 71 10.47 -0.34 -5.16
C GLN A 71 10.43 -1.66 -5.96
N LEU A 72 9.49 -2.55 -5.64
CA LEU A 72 9.32 -3.82 -6.35
C LEU A 72 8.94 -3.60 -7.83
N TYR A 73 8.08 -2.62 -8.10
CA TYR A 73 7.71 -2.23 -9.46
C TYR A 73 8.93 -1.81 -10.29
N GLU A 74 9.77 -0.92 -9.75
CA GLU A 74 10.99 -0.47 -10.42
C GLU A 74 11.98 -1.63 -10.65
N GLU A 75 12.17 -2.50 -9.65
CA GLU A 75 13.03 -3.68 -9.77
C GLU A 75 12.48 -4.63 -10.85
N MET A 76 11.17 -4.94 -10.85
CA MET A 76 10.54 -5.81 -11.85
C MET A 76 10.58 -5.21 -13.25
N LYS A 77 10.37 -3.90 -13.39
CA LYS A 77 10.49 -3.19 -14.66
C LYS A 77 11.92 -3.26 -15.23
N GLY A 78 12.92 -3.22 -14.35
CA GLY A 78 14.33 -3.45 -14.72
C GLY A 78 14.58 -4.88 -15.21
N PHE A 79 13.95 -5.89 -14.59
CA PHE A 79 14.07 -7.29 -15.02
C PHE A 79 13.25 -7.64 -16.26
N PHE A 80 12.14 -6.95 -16.50
CA PHE A 80 11.21 -7.21 -17.60
C PHE A 80 10.93 -5.95 -18.45
N PRO A 81 11.97 -5.33 -19.05
CA PRO A 81 11.80 -4.06 -19.76
C PRO A 81 10.95 -4.16 -21.04
N GLN A 82 10.74 -5.39 -21.56
CA GLN A 82 9.97 -5.65 -22.79
C GLN A 82 8.55 -6.20 -22.50
N ASN A 83 8.22 -6.43 -21.23
CA ASN A 83 6.96 -7.00 -20.82
C ASN A 83 6.09 -5.97 -20.08
N ALA A 84 4.82 -6.28 -19.86
CA ALA A 84 3.94 -5.41 -19.11
C ALA A 84 4.21 -5.56 -17.61
N VAL A 85 4.89 -4.59 -17.03
CA VAL A 85 5.03 -4.45 -15.58
C VAL A 85 4.22 -3.26 -15.15
N GLU A 86 3.23 -3.49 -14.29
CA GLU A 86 2.19 -2.54 -13.93
C GLU A 86 2.19 -2.23 -12.44
N TYR A 87 1.75 -1.02 -12.09
CA TYR A 87 1.68 -0.54 -10.72
C TYR A 87 0.24 -0.27 -10.31
N TYR A 88 -0.24 -0.94 -9.27
CA TYR A 88 -1.63 -0.83 -8.82
C TYR A 88 -1.71 -0.60 -7.31
N VAL A 89 -1.79 0.66 -6.90
CA VAL A 89 -1.92 1.05 -5.49
C VAL A 89 -3.10 1.99 -5.31
N SER A 90 -3.39 2.40 -4.07
CA SER A 90 -4.40 3.44 -3.83
C SER A 90 -4.00 4.74 -4.52
N TYR A 91 -4.90 5.29 -5.33
CA TYR A 91 -4.69 6.51 -6.12
C TYR A 91 -4.93 7.81 -5.34
N TYR A 92 -5.16 7.72 -4.03
CA TYR A 92 -5.29 8.90 -3.18
C TYR A 92 -3.93 9.34 -2.63
N ASP A 93 -3.58 10.63 -2.83
CA ASP A 93 -2.47 11.27 -2.11
C ASP A 93 -2.88 11.59 -0.67
N TYR A 94 -4.11 12.03 -0.51
CA TYR A 94 -4.77 12.22 0.76
C TYR A 94 -6.14 11.53 0.74
N TYR A 95 -6.51 10.87 1.83
CA TYR A 95 -7.82 10.22 1.97
C TYR A 95 -8.31 10.28 3.40
N GLN A 96 -9.38 11.04 3.62
CA GLN A 96 -10.17 11.02 4.84
C GLN A 96 -11.47 10.30 4.58
N PRO A 97 -11.69 9.10 5.15
CA PRO A 97 -12.94 8.38 4.97
C PRO A 97 -14.09 9.09 5.67
N GLU A 98 -15.28 9.03 5.06
CA GLU A 98 -16.52 9.43 5.73
C GLU A 98 -16.73 8.61 6.99
N ALA A 99 -17.02 9.25 8.11
CA ALA A 99 -17.29 8.60 9.38
C ALA A 99 -18.30 9.37 10.24
N TYR A 100 -18.93 8.68 11.16
CA TYR A 100 -19.76 9.30 12.20
C TYR A 100 -19.35 8.78 13.57
N LEU A 101 -19.16 9.70 14.50
CA LEU A 101 -18.80 9.44 15.88
C LEU A 101 -20.01 9.71 16.78
N PRO A 102 -20.71 8.66 17.21
CA PRO A 102 -21.92 8.84 18.03
C PRO A 102 -21.67 9.50 19.39
N THR A 103 -20.46 9.34 19.93
CA THR A 103 -20.09 9.88 21.25
C THR A 103 -20.05 11.40 21.29
N THR A 104 -19.68 12.02 20.17
CA THR A 104 -19.53 13.47 20.03
C THR A 104 -20.53 14.10 19.09
N ASP A 105 -21.45 13.29 18.52
CA ASP A 105 -22.39 13.70 17.46
C ASP A 105 -21.68 14.41 16.30
N THR A 106 -20.48 13.88 15.91
CA THR A 106 -19.63 14.50 14.90
C THR A 106 -19.67 13.68 13.62
N TYR A 107 -20.10 14.32 12.54
CA TYR A 107 -20.00 13.77 11.19
C TYR A 107 -18.73 14.28 10.51
N ILE A 108 -17.93 13.35 10.02
CA ILE A 108 -16.70 13.63 9.25
C ILE A 108 -17.05 13.41 7.79
N GLU A 109 -16.96 14.47 7.02
CA GLU A 109 -17.17 14.39 5.58
C GLU A 109 -15.97 13.72 4.91
N LYS A 110 -16.25 12.98 3.84
CA LYS A 110 -15.21 12.39 2.99
C LYS A 110 -14.41 13.52 2.33
N ASP A 111 -13.08 13.46 2.48
CA ASP A 111 -12.15 14.35 1.79
C ASP A 111 -11.04 13.53 1.12
N LEU A 112 -10.65 13.92 -0.10
CA LEU A 112 -9.66 13.17 -0.87
C LEU A 112 -8.97 14.05 -1.90
N ALA A 113 -7.72 13.70 -2.19
CA ALA A 113 -6.97 14.19 -3.34
C ALA A 113 -6.54 13.00 -4.19
N ILE A 114 -6.89 13.02 -5.48
CA ILE A 114 -6.57 11.97 -6.43
C ILE A 114 -5.22 12.30 -7.09
N ASN A 115 -4.38 11.29 -7.22
CA ASN A 115 -3.16 11.34 -8.00
C ASN A 115 -3.45 10.82 -9.41
N ASP A 116 -3.45 11.70 -10.39
CA ASP A 116 -3.78 11.40 -11.78
C ASP A 116 -2.82 10.39 -12.42
N GLU A 117 -1.55 10.42 -12.02
CA GLU A 117 -0.54 9.49 -12.53
C GLU A 117 -0.78 8.07 -12.01
N ILE A 118 -1.08 7.91 -10.72
CA ILE A 118 -1.42 6.59 -10.16
C ILE A 118 -2.73 6.08 -10.75
N ASP A 119 -3.70 6.96 -11.01
CA ASP A 119 -4.95 6.58 -11.68
C ASP A 119 -4.69 6.07 -13.10
N ARG A 120 -3.83 6.73 -13.86
CA ARG A 120 -3.37 6.28 -15.19
C ARG A 120 -2.72 4.89 -15.12
N LEU A 121 -1.81 4.66 -14.16
CA LEU A 121 -1.14 3.37 -13.98
C LEU A 121 -2.13 2.25 -13.61
N ARG A 122 -3.18 2.56 -12.83
CA ARG A 122 -4.25 1.60 -12.52
C ARG A 122 -5.06 1.21 -13.75
N LEU A 123 -5.41 2.19 -14.59
CA LEU A 123 -6.07 1.93 -15.87
C LEU A 123 -5.18 1.12 -16.81
N SER A 124 -3.87 1.40 -16.86
CA SER A 124 -2.89 0.62 -17.63
C SER A 124 -2.86 -0.84 -17.18
N ALA A 125 -2.79 -1.10 -15.88
CA ALA A 125 -2.80 -2.45 -15.32
C ALA A 125 -4.04 -3.25 -15.76
N VAL A 126 -5.22 -2.64 -15.62
CA VAL A 126 -6.49 -3.26 -16.01
C VAL A 126 -6.55 -3.52 -17.52
N SER A 127 -6.14 -2.54 -18.34
CA SER A 127 -6.13 -2.67 -19.81
C SER A 127 -5.22 -3.81 -20.26
N ASN A 128 -4.02 -3.95 -19.66
CA ASN A 128 -3.09 -5.02 -19.97
C ASN A 128 -3.63 -6.40 -19.54
N LEU A 129 -4.30 -6.50 -18.40
CA LEU A 129 -4.95 -7.75 -17.97
C LEU A 129 -6.10 -8.14 -18.94
N LEU A 130 -6.97 -7.19 -19.30
CA LEU A 130 -8.07 -7.41 -20.25
C LEU A 130 -7.61 -7.71 -21.68
N SER A 131 -6.37 -7.37 -22.05
CA SER A 131 -5.83 -7.67 -23.38
C SER A 131 -5.62 -9.16 -23.63
N GLY A 132 -5.65 -10.01 -22.58
CA GLY A 132 -5.43 -11.44 -22.66
C GLY A 132 -3.96 -11.85 -22.87
N ARG A 133 -3.01 -10.92 -22.65
CA ARG A 133 -1.57 -11.24 -22.69
C ARG A 133 -1.15 -11.98 -21.41
N ASN A 134 -0.21 -12.92 -21.53
CA ASN A 134 0.27 -13.74 -20.41
C ASN A 134 1.48 -13.14 -19.70
N ASP A 135 2.15 -12.16 -20.29
CA ASP A 135 3.40 -11.56 -19.81
C ASP A 135 3.15 -10.26 -19.03
N VAL A 136 2.22 -10.33 -18.07
CA VAL A 136 1.84 -9.20 -17.21
C VAL A 136 2.26 -9.47 -15.77
N VAL A 137 3.01 -8.56 -15.18
CA VAL A 137 3.28 -8.49 -13.73
C VAL A 137 2.60 -7.26 -13.17
N VAL A 138 1.70 -7.43 -12.23
CA VAL A 138 1.10 -6.30 -11.50
C VAL A 138 1.68 -6.27 -10.10
N VAL A 139 2.32 -5.16 -9.75
CA VAL A 139 2.78 -4.92 -8.36
C VAL A 139 1.76 -4.05 -7.65
N SER A 140 1.19 -4.57 -6.58
CA SER A 140 0.08 -3.93 -5.88
C SER A 140 0.30 -3.80 -4.38
N SER A 141 -0.39 -2.85 -3.77
CA SER A 141 -0.65 -2.86 -2.32
C SER A 141 -1.96 -3.60 -2.03
N VAL A 142 -2.35 -3.69 -0.75
CA VAL A 142 -3.65 -4.28 -0.35
C VAL A 142 -4.88 -3.58 -0.95
N SER A 143 -4.70 -2.47 -1.67
CA SER A 143 -5.78 -1.83 -2.44
C SER A 143 -6.37 -2.71 -3.54
N CYS A 144 -5.69 -3.79 -3.95
CA CYS A 144 -6.18 -4.75 -4.94
C CYS A 144 -7.44 -5.51 -4.50
N ILE A 145 -7.71 -5.62 -3.19
CA ILE A 145 -8.90 -6.29 -2.65
C ILE A 145 -10.12 -5.37 -2.48
N TYR A 146 -9.98 -4.07 -2.78
CA TYR A 146 -11.08 -3.12 -2.72
C TYR A 146 -11.92 -3.13 -3.99
N GLY A 147 -13.20 -2.76 -3.83
CA GLY A 147 -14.18 -2.74 -4.91
C GLY A 147 -13.78 -1.84 -6.07
N MET A 148 -14.00 -2.34 -7.28
CA MET A 148 -13.84 -1.64 -8.56
C MET A 148 -14.93 -2.04 -9.55
N GLY A 149 -14.91 -1.49 -10.76
CA GLY A 149 -15.90 -1.80 -11.79
C GLY A 149 -15.87 -3.25 -12.26
N SER A 150 -16.96 -3.69 -12.89
CA SER A 150 -17.09 -5.05 -13.40
C SER A 150 -16.15 -5.30 -14.59
N PRO A 151 -15.37 -6.41 -14.60
CA PRO A 151 -14.56 -6.81 -15.76
C PRO A 151 -15.40 -6.97 -17.02
N VAL A 152 -16.61 -7.52 -16.89
CA VAL A 152 -17.52 -7.75 -18.02
C VAL A 152 -17.96 -6.41 -18.63
N ALA A 153 -18.39 -5.46 -17.79
CA ALA A 153 -18.80 -4.14 -18.26
C ALA A 153 -17.66 -3.39 -18.95
N LEU A 154 -16.42 -3.50 -18.45
CA LEU A 154 -15.25 -2.93 -19.09
C LEU A 154 -14.96 -3.59 -20.44
N GLN A 155 -15.00 -4.93 -20.51
CA GLN A 155 -14.74 -5.67 -21.74
C GLN A 155 -15.78 -5.37 -22.84
N GLU A 156 -17.06 -5.23 -22.48
CA GLU A 156 -18.14 -4.88 -23.43
C GLU A 156 -17.98 -3.47 -24.03
N ASN A 157 -17.29 -2.58 -23.33
CA ASN A 157 -17.05 -1.20 -23.78
C ASN A 157 -15.66 -1.00 -24.43
N VAL A 158 -14.92 -2.07 -24.68
CA VAL A 158 -13.69 -2.03 -25.49
C VAL A 158 -14.05 -1.72 -26.94
N ILE A 159 -13.41 -0.73 -27.55
CA ILE A 159 -13.62 -0.36 -28.93
C ILE A 159 -12.55 -1.06 -29.79
N GLU A 160 -12.98 -2.04 -30.58
CA GLU A 160 -12.10 -2.70 -31.56
C GLU A 160 -12.09 -1.91 -32.86
N LEU A 161 -10.89 -1.59 -33.33
CA LEU A 161 -10.61 -0.82 -34.52
C LEU A 161 -9.72 -1.64 -35.45
N LYS A 162 -10.05 -1.65 -36.76
CA LYS A 162 -9.25 -2.33 -37.78
C LYS A 162 -9.06 -1.40 -38.96
N LYS A 163 -7.87 -1.40 -39.53
CA LYS A 163 -7.60 -0.72 -40.79
C LYS A 163 -8.43 -1.36 -41.89
N GLY A 164 -9.07 -0.51 -42.74
CA GLY A 164 -10.00 -0.97 -43.75
C GLY A 164 -11.42 -1.27 -43.24
N GLN A 165 -11.69 -1.06 -41.97
CA GLN A 165 -13.02 -1.23 -41.39
C GLN A 165 -13.96 -0.12 -41.85
N ILE A 166 -15.14 -0.49 -42.35
CA ILE A 166 -16.20 0.47 -42.62
C ILE A 166 -16.88 0.84 -41.29
N LEU A 167 -16.68 2.06 -40.85
CA LEU A 167 -17.20 2.60 -39.61
C LEU A 167 -17.45 4.10 -39.75
N ASP A 168 -18.71 4.51 -39.74
CA ASP A 168 -19.06 5.94 -39.72
C ASP A 168 -18.36 6.65 -38.54
N ARG A 169 -17.68 7.79 -38.86
CA ARG A 169 -16.98 8.59 -37.88
C ARG A 169 -17.84 8.96 -36.65
N ASN A 170 -19.11 9.35 -36.89
CA ASN A 170 -20.03 9.70 -35.80
C ASN A 170 -20.40 8.47 -34.94
N ALA A 171 -20.40 7.28 -35.54
CA ALA A 171 -20.57 6.04 -34.77
C ALA A 171 -19.38 5.81 -33.84
N LEU A 172 -18.14 6.06 -34.32
CA LEU A 172 -16.95 6.03 -33.42
C LEU A 172 -17.06 7.05 -32.29
N LEU A 173 -17.47 8.32 -32.62
CA LEU A 173 -17.60 9.35 -31.57
C LEU A 173 -18.62 8.96 -30.49
N ARG A 174 -19.73 8.33 -30.88
CA ARG A 174 -20.71 7.79 -29.91
C ARG A 174 -20.12 6.68 -29.04
N LYS A 175 -19.32 5.79 -29.62
CA LYS A 175 -18.61 4.74 -28.85
C LYS A 175 -17.60 5.33 -27.88
N LEU A 176 -16.88 6.39 -28.29
CA LEU A 176 -15.94 7.08 -27.40
C LEU A 176 -16.65 7.71 -26.20
N VAL A 177 -17.78 8.39 -26.42
CA VAL A 177 -18.59 8.94 -25.32
C VAL A 177 -19.14 7.84 -24.42
N ALA A 178 -19.60 6.72 -24.97
CA ALA A 178 -20.04 5.55 -24.20
C ALA A 178 -18.89 4.93 -23.37
N ALA A 179 -17.67 4.96 -23.90
CA ALA A 179 -16.44 4.54 -23.20
C ALA A 179 -15.87 5.63 -22.25
N LEU A 180 -16.67 6.68 -21.96
CA LEU A 180 -16.36 7.78 -21.04
C LEU A 180 -15.22 8.71 -21.48
N TYR A 181 -14.86 8.75 -22.76
CA TYR A 181 -14.01 9.79 -23.31
C TYR A 181 -14.81 11.09 -23.52
N VAL A 182 -14.21 12.23 -23.20
CA VAL A 182 -14.84 13.54 -23.31
C VAL A 182 -14.33 14.27 -24.54
N ARG A 183 -15.25 14.85 -25.33
CA ARG A 183 -14.86 15.68 -26.48
C ARG A 183 -14.33 17.03 -26.04
N ASN A 184 -13.10 17.33 -26.40
CA ASN A 184 -12.46 18.62 -26.15
C ASN A 184 -11.58 18.97 -27.36
N ASP A 185 -12.08 19.87 -28.24
CA ASP A 185 -11.37 20.25 -29.46
C ASP A 185 -10.24 21.28 -29.19
N LEU A 186 -10.22 21.93 -28.01
CA LEU A 186 -9.26 22.97 -27.64
C LEU A 186 -8.05 22.40 -26.95
N ASP A 187 -8.26 21.52 -25.97
CA ASP A 187 -7.22 20.96 -25.13
C ASP A 187 -7.36 19.44 -25.05
N LEU A 188 -6.37 18.73 -25.58
CA LEU A 188 -6.35 17.28 -25.67
C LEU A 188 -5.64 16.68 -24.45
N GLN A 189 -6.31 16.68 -23.32
CA GLN A 189 -5.83 16.05 -22.11
C GLN A 189 -6.23 14.58 -22.03
N ARG A 190 -5.62 13.83 -21.11
CA ARG A 190 -5.90 12.43 -20.81
C ARG A 190 -7.41 12.16 -20.68
N GLY A 191 -7.92 11.14 -21.36
CA GLY A 191 -9.35 10.81 -21.41
C GLY A 191 -10.19 11.70 -22.33
N ASN A 192 -9.55 12.60 -23.09
CA ASN A 192 -10.25 13.44 -24.06
C ASN A 192 -10.01 12.98 -25.50
N PHE A 193 -10.93 13.32 -26.39
CA PHE A 193 -10.73 13.20 -27.82
C PHE A 193 -11.09 14.51 -28.53
N ARG A 194 -10.49 14.73 -29.70
CA ARG A 194 -10.81 15.85 -30.57
C ARG A 194 -11.00 15.39 -32.02
N VAL A 195 -11.71 16.18 -32.79
CA VAL A 195 -11.98 15.90 -34.20
C VAL A 195 -11.45 17.04 -35.07
N LYS A 196 -10.57 16.71 -36.02
CA LYS A 196 -10.04 17.67 -37.00
C LYS A 196 -10.17 17.11 -38.44
N GLY A 197 -11.18 17.57 -39.17
CA GLY A 197 -11.44 17.05 -40.51
C GLY A 197 -11.72 15.54 -40.47
N ASP A 198 -10.93 14.77 -41.19
CA ASP A 198 -11.06 13.31 -41.28
C ASP A 198 -10.25 12.56 -40.22
N THR A 199 -9.71 13.27 -39.25
CA THR A 199 -8.94 12.65 -38.15
C THR A 199 -9.65 12.78 -36.82
N VAL A 200 -9.52 11.72 -35.99
CA VAL A 200 -9.92 11.69 -34.58
C VAL A 200 -8.68 11.39 -33.74
N ASP A 201 -8.26 12.34 -32.92
CA ASP A 201 -7.17 12.20 -31.97
C ASP A 201 -7.75 11.87 -30.60
N ILE A 202 -7.27 10.80 -29.94
CA ILE A 202 -7.73 10.31 -28.67
C ILE A 202 -6.55 10.26 -27.69
N ALA A 203 -6.54 11.12 -26.68
CA ALA A 203 -5.56 11.04 -25.59
C ALA A 203 -5.99 9.92 -24.65
N MET A 204 -5.28 8.80 -24.70
CA MET A 204 -5.67 7.59 -23.99
C MET A 204 -5.61 7.79 -22.48
N ALA A 205 -6.59 7.23 -21.76
CA ALA A 205 -6.68 7.38 -20.31
C ALA A 205 -5.61 6.57 -19.54
N TYR A 206 -5.09 5.53 -20.17
CA TYR A 206 -4.17 4.53 -19.58
C TYR A 206 -2.73 4.60 -20.15
N SER A 207 -2.45 5.56 -21.02
CA SER A 207 -1.14 5.71 -21.67
C SER A 207 -0.79 7.18 -21.85
N GLU A 208 0.48 7.47 -22.12
CA GLU A 208 0.99 8.84 -22.40
C GLU A 208 0.99 9.19 -23.89
N VAL A 209 0.40 8.34 -24.72
CA VAL A 209 0.35 8.55 -26.18
C VAL A 209 -1.05 8.94 -26.63
N VAL A 210 -1.12 9.57 -27.80
CA VAL A 210 -2.37 9.90 -28.49
C VAL A 210 -2.59 8.87 -29.60
N LEU A 211 -3.77 8.25 -29.61
CA LEU A 211 -4.21 7.40 -30.71
C LEU A 211 -4.86 8.28 -31.78
N ARG A 212 -4.29 8.29 -32.97
CA ARG A 212 -4.83 8.96 -34.13
C ARG A 212 -5.52 7.98 -35.08
N ILE A 213 -6.77 8.24 -35.41
CA ILE A 213 -7.53 7.48 -36.37
C ILE A 213 -7.84 8.39 -37.55
N THR A 214 -7.38 8.00 -38.73
CA THR A 214 -7.62 8.74 -40.00
C THR A 214 -8.69 8.01 -40.79
N PHE A 215 -9.68 8.73 -41.29
CA PHE A 215 -10.77 8.21 -42.07
C PHE A 215 -10.59 8.60 -43.54
N TRP A 216 -10.98 7.71 -44.43
CA TRP A 216 -11.25 7.99 -45.82
C TRP A 216 -12.74 7.70 -46.07
N ASP A 217 -13.55 8.78 -46.10
CA ASP A 217 -15.01 8.68 -46.07
C ASP A 217 -15.49 7.94 -44.79
N ASP A 218 -16.12 6.79 -44.90
CA ASP A 218 -16.58 5.95 -43.80
C ASP A 218 -15.65 4.74 -43.54
N GLU A 219 -14.44 4.75 -44.08
CA GLU A 219 -13.44 3.68 -43.88
C GLU A 219 -12.26 4.17 -43.02
N ILE A 220 -11.78 3.34 -42.10
CA ILE A 220 -10.56 3.62 -41.33
C ILE A 220 -9.33 3.38 -42.22
N ASP A 221 -8.67 4.46 -42.66
CA ASP A 221 -7.47 4.41 -43.49
C ASP A 221 -6.20 4.13 -42.67
N ALA A 222 -6.05 4.75 -41.51
CA ALA A 222 -4.88 4.55 -40.64
C ALA A 222 -5.24 4.59 -39.17
N ILE A 223 -4.48 3.79 -38.37
CA ILE A 223 -4.49 3.77 -36.89
C ILE A 223 -3.05 3.95 -36.44
N GLU A 224 -2.76 5.05 -35.76
CA GLU A 224 -1.38 5.44 -35.41
C GLU A 224 -1.26 5.92 -33.98
N GLU A 225 -0.21 5.51 -33.30
CA GLU A 225 0.18 6.13 -32.02
C GLU A 225 1.11 7.32 -32.29
N MET A 226 0.78 8.43 -31.64
CA MET A 226 1.48 9.70 -31.73
C MET A 226 2.05 10.10 -30.36
N ASP A 227 3.21 10.71 -30.35
CA ASP A 227 3.72 11.38 -29.15
C ASP A 227 2.76 12.49 -28.71
N ALA A 228 2.42 12.54 -27.43
CA ALA A 228 1.41 13.49 -26.93
C ALA A 228 1.86 14.96 -27.02
N VAL A 229 3.15 15.24 -27.07
CA VAL A 229 3.73 16.59 -27.07
C VAL A 229 4.11 17.03 -28.49
N THR A 230 4.89 16.20 -29.21
CA THR A 230 5.41 16.54 -30.54
C THR A 230 4.44 16.17 -31.66
N PHE A 231 3.49 15.27 -31.41
CA PHE A 231 2.62 14.66 -32.42
C PHE A 231 3.36 13.92 -33.53
N ASP A 232 4.59 13.49 -33.24
CA ASP A 232 5.33 12.60 -34.13
C ASP A 232 4.75 11.19 -34.05
N ARG A 233 4.72 10.50 -35.21
CA ARG A 233 4.25 9.13 -35.27
C ARG A 233 5.24 8.17 -34.60
N LEU A 234 4.77 7.44 -33.59
CA LEU A 234 5.54 6.44 -32.87
C LEU A 234 5.37 5.05 -33.47
N ALA A 235 4.12 4.65 -33.78
CA ALA A 235 3.79 3.34 -34.33
C ALA A 235 2.54 3.41 -35.22
N SER A 236 2.34 2.38 -36.06
CA SER A 236 1.13 2.16 -36.88
C SER A 236 0.62 0.75 -36.66
N PHE A 237 -0.69 0.57 -36.69
CA PHE A 237 -1.37 -0.68 -36.37
C PHE A 237 -2.39 -1.03 -37.46
N ASP A 238 -2.54 -2.34 -37.73
CA ASP A 238 -3.63 -2.85 -38.56
C ASP A 238 -4.89 -3.13 -37.70
N GLU A 239 -4.71 -3.47 -36.43
CA GLU A 239 -5.79 -3.69 -35.45
C GLU A 239 -5.41 -3.02 -34.13
N TYR A 240 -6.37 -2.40 -33.46
CA TYR A 240 -6.17 -1.75 -32.16
C TYR A 240 -7.38 -1.96 -31.25
N ARG A 241 -7.11 -2.13 -29.94
CA ARG A 241 -8.15 -2.20 -28.89
C ARG A 241 -8.02 -0.99 -27.99
N LEU A 242 -9.01 -0.13 -28.02
CA LEU A 242 -9.11 1.05 -27.16
C LEU A 242 -9.98 0.73 -25.96
N TYR A 243 -9.41 0.88 -24.77
CA TYR A 243 -10.09 0.62 -23.50
C TYR A 243 -10.79 1.87 -22.98
N PRO A 244 -11.85 1.72 -22.13
CA PRO A 244 -12.57 2.84 -21.53
C PRO A 244 -11.68 3.79 -20.74
N ALA A 245 -12.14 5.05 -20.63
CA ALA A 245 -11.41 6.10 -19.90
C ALA A 245 -11.59 6.04 -18.38
N ASN A 246 -12.44 5.15 -17.85
CA ASN A 246 -12.68 5.00 -16.43
C ASN A 246 -12.93 3.54 -16.07
N LEU A 247 -12.55 3.14 -14.85
CA LEU A 247 -12.74 1.78 -14.32
C LEU A 247 -14.21 1.49 -13.94
N PHE A 248 -15.02 2.51 -13.70
CA PHE A 248 -16.43 2.38 -13.32
C PHE A 248 -17.31 2.69 -14.52
N MET A 249 -17.73 1.64 -15.24
CA MET A 249 -18.61 1.74 -16.39
C MET A 249 -20.04 1.39 -15.99
N THR A 250 -20.99 2.25 -16.43
CA THR A 250 -22.42 2.02 -16.21
C THR A 250 -23.21 2.55 -17.40
N SER A 251 -24.14 1.75 -17.91
CA SER A 251 -25.05 2.20 -18.97
C SER A 251 -26.14 3.13 -18.42
N GLN A 252 -26.70 3.99 -19.28
CA GLN A 252 -27.84 4.85 -18.90
C GLN A 252 -29.04 4.01 -18.41
N GLU A 253 -29.26 2.85 -19.02
CA GLU A 253 -30.33 1.93 -18.62
C GLU A 253 -30.08 1.40 -17.21
N GLN A 254 -28.86 0.93 -16.94
CA GLN A 254 -28.48 0.46 -15.60
C GLN A 254 -28.55 1.58 -14.56
N THR A 255 -28.15 2.81 -14.92
CA THR A 255 -28.29 3.97 -14.03
C THR A 255 -29.76 4.23 -13.65
N ASN A 256 -30.68 4.14 -14.61
CA ASN A 256 -32.10 4.30 -14.33
C ASN A 256 -32.64 3.20 -13.42
N ILE A 257 -32.24 1.95 -13.65
CA ILE A 257 -32.59 0.80 -12.77
C ILE A 257 -32.05 1.04 -11.36
N ALA A 258 -30.78 1.45 -11.25
CA ALA A 258 -30.14 1.73 -9.97
C ALA A 258 -30.89 2.81 -9.17
N ILE A 259 -31.30 3.91 -9.83
CA ILE A 259 -32.07 4.99 -9.20
C ILE A 259 -33.38 4.47 -8.61
N HIS A 260 -34.13 3.64 -9.35
CA HIS A 260 -35.37 3.04 -8.83
C HIS A 260 -35.11 2.14 -7.62
N GLN A 261 -34.06 1.31 -7.67
CA GLN A 261 -33.70 0.44 -6.55
C GLN A 261 -33.24 1.25 -5.31
N ILE A 262 -32.51 2.35 -5.51
CA ILE A 262 -32.13 3.27 -4.42
C ILE A 262 -33.37 3.89 -3.79
N GLN A 263 -34.39 4.31 -4.60
CA GLN A 263 -35.64 4.86 -4.10
C GLN A 263 -36.41 3.84 -3.25
N ASP A 264 -36.52 2.60 -3.72
CA ASP A 264 -37.20 1.53 -3.00
C ASP A 264 -36.53 1.23 -1.65
N ASP A 265 -35.20 1.15 -1.62
CA ASP A 265 -34.47 0.91 -0.38
C ASP A 265 -34.47 2.13 0.55
N LEU A 266 -34.51 3.35 0.01
CA LEU A 266 -34.75 4.57 0.78
C LEU A 266 -36.09 4.54 1.49
N MET A 267 -37.17 4.19 0.78
CA MET A 267 -38.51 4.10 1.38
C MET A 267 -38.53 3.08 2.50
N LYS A 268 -37.96 1.91 2.32
CA LYS A 268 -37.82 0.89 3.38
C LYS A 268 -37.09 1.41 4.60
N GLN A 269 -35.98 2.12 4.39
CA GLN A 269 -35.11 2.62 5.47
C GLN A 269 -35.77 3.78 6.24
N VAL A 270 -36.52 4.66 5.55
CA VAL A 270 -37.30 5.73 6.17
C VAL A 270 -38.38 5.13 7.03
N LEU A 271 -39.19 4.20 6.51
CA LEU A 271 -40.22 3.50 7.28
C LEU A 271 -39.65 2.79 8.50
N TYR A 272 -38.52 2.12 8.38
CA TYR A 272 -37.85 1.49 9.52
C TYR A 272 -37.51 2.51 10.62
N PHE A 273 -36.96 3.67 10.29
CA PHE A 273 -36.64 4.70 11.29
C PHE A 273 -37.88 5.34 11.90
N GLU A 274 -38.96 5.51 11.13
CA GLU A 274 -40.25 5.99 11.63
C GLU A 274 -40.89 4.98 12.61
N GLU A 275 -40.87 3.69 12.29
CA GLU A 275 -41.41 2.61 13.14
C GLU A 275 -40.70 2.53 14.50
N ILE A 276 -39.38 2.75 14.53
CA ILE A 276 -38.63 2.79 15.80
C ILE A 276 -38.70 4.16 16.50
N GLY A 277 -39.44 5.13 15.93
CA GLY A 277 -39.66 6.46 16.49
C GLY A 277 -38.50 7.45 16.32
N ASP A 278 -37.52 7.16 15.43
CA ASP A 278 -36.36 8.01 15.19
C ASP A 278 -36.53 8.89 13.93
N ASN A 279 -37.43 9.86 14.05
CA ASN A 279 -37.77 10.75 12.93
C ASN A 279 -36.58 11.61 12.44
N ILE A 280 -35.58 11.86 13.29
CA ILE A 280 -34.39 12.63 12.90
C ILE A 280 -33.57 11.84 11.91
N LYS A 281 -33.35 10.55 12.15
CA LYS A 281 -32.61 9.67 11.22
C LYS A 281 -33.39 9.44 9.94
N ALA A 282 -34.75 9.29 10.04
CA ALA A 282 -35.62 9.17 8.88
C ALA A 282 -35.50 10.37 7.94
N GLN A 283 -35.54 11.58 8.48
CA GLN A 283 -35.40 12.80 7.72
C GLN A 283 -33.98 12.94 7.12
N ARG A 284 -32.94 12.68 7.92
CA ARG A 284 -31.54 12.77 7.51
C ARG A 284 -31.23 11.86 6.32
N ILE A 285 -31.61 10.59 6.39
CA ILE A 285 -31.36 9.65 5.30
C ILE A 285 -32.14 10.03 4.04
N LYS A 286 -33.37 10.52 4.19
CA LYS A 286 -34.21 10.97 3.09
C LYS A 286 -33.58 12.14 2.36
N GLU A 287 -33.24 13.22 3.05
CA GLU A 287 -32.63 14.41 2.47
C GLU A 287 -31.31 14.07 1.78
N ARG A 288 -30.46 13.25 2.40
CA ARG A 288 -29.18 12.86 1.84
C ARG A 288 -29.30 12.04 0.57
N VAL A 289 -30.15 11.02 0.56
CA VAL A 289 -30.28 10.12 -0.59
C VAL A 289 -31.03 10.80 -1.74
N GLU A 290 -32.05 11.62 -1.46
CA GLU A 290 -32.75 12.41 -2.48
C GLU A 290 -31.78 13.37 -3.19
N TYR A 291 -30.91 14.06 -2.44
CA TYR A 291 -29.86 14.91 -2.99
C TYR A 291 -28.86 14.11 -3.82
N ASP A 292 -28.36 12.99 -3.31
CA ASP A 292 -27.40 12.14 -4.05
C ASP A 292 -28.02 11.62 -5.37
N MET A 293 -29.31 11.24 -5.38
CA MET A 293 -30.01 10.79 -6.57
C MET A 293 -30.20 11.92 -7.61
N GLU A 294 -30.47 13.15 -7.14
CA GLU A 294 -30.55 14.32 -8.04
C GLU A 294 -29.20 14.58 -8.73
N MET A 295 -28.12 14.55 -7.95
CA MET A 295 -26.77 14.70 -8.48
C MET A 295 -26.42 13.59 -9.49
N ILE A 296 -26.78 12.34 -9.21
CA ILE A 296 -26.55 11.22 -10.13
C ILE A 296 -27.35 11.41 -11.44
N LYS A 297 -28.59 11.90 -11.38
CA LYS A 297 -29.41 12.15 -12.57
C LYS A 297 -28.87 13.27 -13.44
N GLU A 298 -28.44 14.38 -12.81
CA GLU A 298 -28.05 15.59 -13.54
C GLU A 298 -26.58 15.56 -13.99
N LEU A 299 -25.68 15.02 -13.12
CA LEU A 299 -24.23 15.06 -13.34
C LEU A 299 -23.61 13.68 -13.60
N GLY A 300 -24.37 12.61 -13.43
CA GLY A 300 -23.86 11.24 -13.53
C GLY A 300 -23.06 10.75 -12.31
N HIS A 301 -22.86 11.59 -11.29
CA HIS A 301 -22.11 11.22 -10.08
C HIS A 301 -22.57 12.02 -8.86
N CYS A 302 -22.25 11.52 -7.66
CA CYS A 302 -22.41 12.24 -6.41
C CYS A 302 -21.22 11.97 -5.46
N SER A 303 -21.06 12.79 -4.41
CA SER A 303 -20.06 12.53 -3.37
C SER A 303 -20.42 11.24 -2.62
N GLY A 304 -19.48 10.27 -2.62
CA GLY A 304 -19.72 8.96 -2.01
C GLY A 304 -20.55 8.00 -2.87
N ILE A 305 -20.55 8.16 -4.19
CA ILE A 305 -21.27 7.29 -5.15
C ILE A 305 -20.93 5.81 -4.95
N GLU A 306 -19.74 5.50 -4.46
CA GLU A 306 -19.31 4.13 -4.14
C GLU A 306 -20.22 3.43 -3.11
N ASN A 307 -20.94 4.18 -2.25
CA ASN A 307 -21.91 3.61 -1.31
C ASN A 307 -23.14 3.05 -2.01
N TYR A 308 -23.33 3.35 -3.28
CA TYR A 308 -24.40 2.86 -4.14
C TYR A 308 -23.91 1.83 -5.18
N SER A 309 -22.63 1.42 -5.12
CA SER A 309 -21.97 0.59 -6.15
C SER A 309 -22.76 -0.67 -6.52
N ARG A 310 -23.34 -1.38 -5.53
CA ARG A 310 -24.08 -2.62 -5.80
C ARG A 310 -25.26 -2.44 -6.76
N TYR A 311 -25.92 -1.28 -6.77
CA TYR A 311 -27.05 -1.02 -7.67
C TYR A 311 -26.57 -0.82 -9.11
N PHE A 312 -25.39 -0.17 -9.28
CA PHE A 312 -24.79 0.05 -10.59
C PHE A 312 -24.16 -1.23 -11.15
N ASP A 313 -23.63 -2.09 -10.30
CA ASP A 313 -23.03 -3.37 -10.70
C ASP A 313 -24.07 -4.49 -10.88
N GLY A 314 -25.31 -4.27 -10.46
CA GLY A 314 -26.39 -5.29 -10.47
C GLY A 314 -26.22 -6.39 -9.44
N ARG A 315 -25.35 -6.23 -8.43
CA ARG A 315 -25.11 -7.20 -7.36
C ARG A 315 -26.26 -7.25 -6.35
N GLN A 316 -26.46 -8.43 -5.76
CA GLN A 316 -27.37 -8.60 -4.63
C GLN A 316 -26.72 -8.12 -3.32
N ALA A 317 -27.58 -7.85 -2.31
CA ALA A 317 -27.09 -7.48 -0.99
C ALA A 317 -26.20 -8.59 -0.39
N GLY A 318 -25.02 -8.21 0.08
CA GLY A 318 -24.04 -9.12 0.68
C GLY A 318 -23.08 -9.80 -0.31
N GLU A 319 -23.33 -9.72 -1.61
CA GLU A 319 -22.38 -10.21 -2.61
C GLU A 319 -21.06 -9.44 -2.55
N ARG A 320 -19.95 -10.15 -2.81
CA ARG A 320 -18.64 -9.53 -2.85
C ARG A 320 -18.52 -8.54 -4.00
N PRO A 321 -17.81 -7.42 -3.83
CA PRO A 321 -17.52 -6.54 -4.96
C PRO A 321 -16.49 -7.19 -5.90
N TYR A 322 -16.50 -6.76 -7.16
CA TYR A 322 -15.38 -7.01 -8.05
C TYR A 322 -14.14 -6.27 -7.54
N CYS A 323 -12.99 -6.88 -7.71
CA CYS A 323 -11.70 -6.30 -7.34
C CYS A 323 -10.64 -6.61 -8.41
N LEU A 324 -9.38 -6.22 -8.18
CA LEU A 324 -8.33 -6.46 -9.17
C LEU A 324 -8.13 -7.94 -9.50
N LEU A 325 -8.38 -8.85 -8.55
CA LEU A 325 -8.21 -10.28 -8.76
C LEU A 325 -9.15 -10.83 -9.84
N ASP A 326 -10.34 -10.25 -10.00
CA ASP A 326 -11.32 -10.64 -11.03
C ASP A 326 -10.89 -10.35 -12.47
N PHE A 327 -9.82 -9.58 -12.64
CA PHE A 327 -9.24 -9.27 -13.96
C PHE A 327 -8.13 -10.22 -14.39
N PHE A 328 -7.64 -11.04 -13.45
CA PHE A 328 -6.66 -12.07 -13.75
C PHE A 328 -7.33 -13.31 -14.31
N PRO A 329 -6.63 -14.11 -15.12
CA PRO A 329 -7.10 -15.46 -15.48
C PRO A 329 -7.04 -16.37 -14.24
N ASP A 330 -7.83 -17.46 -14.25
CA ASP A 330 -7.94 -18.41 -13.13
C ASP A 330 -6.60 -19.01 -12.70
N ASP A 331 -5.63 -19.10 -13.61
CA ASP A 331 -4.31 -19.74 -13.39
C ASP A 331 -3.19 -18.73 -13.07
N TYR A 332 -3.50 -17.50 -12.67
CA TYR A 332 -2.47 -16.52 -12.30
C TYR A 332 -1.65 -16.96 -11.08
N LEU A 333 -0.42 -16.42 -10.98
CA LEU A 333 0.45 -16.62 -9.84
C LEU A 333 0.33 -15.42 -8.87
N LEU A 334 0.09 -15.72 -7.59
CA LEU A 334 0.15 -14.72 -6.52
C LEU A 334 1.47 -14.82 -5.77
N ILE A 335 2.18 -13.71 -5.61
CA ILE A 335 3.35 -13.59 -4.73
C ILE A 335 3.05 -12.56 -3.67
N ILE A 336 3.15 -12.93 -2.39
CA ILE A 336 2.90 -12.01 -1.27
C ILE A 336 4.24 -11.69 -0.61
N ASP A 337 4.74 -10.47 -0.88
CA ASP A 337 5.98 -10.00 -0.26
C ASP A 337 5.73 -9.51 1.17
N GLU A 338 6.72 -9.72 2.05
CA GLU A 338 6.64 -9.53 3.50
C GLU A 338 5.31 -10.09 4.06
N SER A 339 5.01 -11.34 3.70
CA SER A 339 3.72 -12.01 3.93
C SER A 339 3.27 -11.98 5.38
N HIS A 340 4.19 -12.10 6.33
CA HIS A 340 3.94 -11.99 7.77
C HIS A 340 3.30 -10.66 8.22
N VAL A 341 3.35 -9.62 7.37
CA VAL A 341 2.67 -8.32 7.56
C VAL A 341 1.48 -8.19 6.63
N SER A 342 1.65 -8.57 5.35
CA SER A 342 0.63 -8.40 4.31
C SER A 342 -0.61 -9.25 4.58
N VAL A 343 -0.47 -10.50 5.01
CA VAL A 343 -1.59 -11.41 5.28
C VAL A 343 -2.46 -10.93 6.45
N PRO A 344 -1.91 -10.58 7.63
CA PRO A 344 -2.70 -9.97 8.71
C PRO A 344 -3.40 -8.67 8.29
N GLN A 345 -2.77 -7.86 7.44
CA GLN A 345 -3.36 -6.62 6.94
C GLN A 345 -4.59 -6.91 6.08
N ILE A 346 -4.52 -7.87 5.14
CA ILE A 346 -5.68 -8.29 4.34
C ILE A 346 -6.83 -8.75 5.24
N SER A 347 -6.52 -9.58 6.24
CA SER A 347 -7.50 -10.11 7.18
C SER A 347 -8.20 -9.02 8.00
N ALA A 348 -7.50 -7.96 8.39
CA ALA A 348 -8.05 -6.88 9.22
C ALA A 348 -8.89 -5.85 8.45
N MET A 349 -8.71 -5.72 7.12
CA MET A 349 -9.31 -4.63 6.32
C MET A 349 -10.84 -4.62 6.39
N TYR A 350 -11.48 -5.78 6.24
CA TYR A 350 -12.94 -5.88 6.25
C TYR A 350 -13.56 -5.42 7.58
N GLY A 351 -12.97 -5.83 8.71
CA GLY A 351 -13.49 -5.50 10.04
C GLY A 351 -13.49 -4.00 10.31
N GLY A 352 -12.41 -3.31 9.96
CA GLY A 352 -12.29 -1.86 10.12
C GLY A 352 -13.30 -1.08 9.27
N ASP A 353 -13.44 -1.45 7.98
CA ASP A 353 -14.41 -0.81 7.07
C ASP A 353 -15.86 -1.04 7.56
N ARG A 354 -16.19 -2.26 7.96
CA ARG A 354 -17.52 -2.63 8.47
C ARG A 354 -17.89 -1.82 9.69
N SER A 355 -17.01 -1.70 10.67
CA SER A 355 -17.27 -0.97 11.92
C SER A 355 -17.58 0.51 11.67
N ARG A 356 -16.78 1.15 10.79
CA ARG A 356 -16.99 2.54 10.40
C ARG A 356 -18.35 2.75 9.72
N LYS A 357 -18.72 1.91 8.77
CA LYS A 357 -19.98 1.99 8.02
C LYS A 357 -21.20 1.68 8.87
N GLN A 358 -21.05 0.86 9.89
CA GLN A 358 -22.14 0.54 10.81
C GLN A 358 -22.69 1.82 11.43
N ASN A 359 -21.85 2.70 11.94
CA ASN A 359 -22.30 3.98 12.49
C ASN A 359 -23.01 4.84 11.43
N LEU A 360 -22.49 4.91 10.21
CA LEU A 360 -23.11 5.70 9.13
C LEU A 360 -24.52 5.21 8.78
N VAL A 361 -24.75 3.90 8.78
CA VAL A 361 -26.06 3.30 8.47
C VAL A 361 -27.01 3.41 9.67
N GLU A 362 -26.56 3.07 10.88
CA GLU A 362 -27.38 3.09 12.10
C GLU A 362 -27.86 4.51 12.48
N TYR A 363 -27.09 5.54 12.10
CA TYR A 363 -27.44 6.93 12.39
C TYR A 363 -28.04 7.69 11.19
N GLY A 364 -28.39 6.99 10.11
CA GLY A 364 -29.13 7.54 8.98
C GLY A 364 -28.32 8.44 8.06
N PHE A 365 -27.01 8.25 7.95
CA PHE A 365 -26.15 8.96 6.97
C PHE A 365 -26.03 8.21 5.65
N ARG A 366 -26.11 6.87 5.67
CA ARG A 366 -26.02 6.03 4.46
C ARG A 366 -27.04 4.90 4.50
N LEU A 367 -27.47 4.45 3.30
CA LEU A 367 -28.30 3.26 3.16
C LEU A 367 -27.48 1.99 3.50
N PRO A 368 -28.17 0.88 3.87
CA PRO A 368 -27.52 -0.41 4.09
C PRO A 368 -26.65 -0.91 2.94
N ALA A 369 -26.91 -0.46 1.71
CA ALA A 369 -26.09 -0.72 0.52
C ALA A 369 -24.62 -0.30 0.69
N ALA A 370 -24.32 0.68 1.54
CA ALA A 370 -22.95 1.09 1.84
C ALA A 370 -22.09 -0.06 2.37
N PHE A 371 -22.68 -1.06 3.02
CA PHE A 371 -21.95 -2.26 3.47
C PHE A 371 -21.41 -3.12 2.34
N ASP A 372 -21.99 -3.02 1.14
CA ASP A 372 -21.61 -3.83 -0.02
C ASP A 372 -20.46 -3.22 -0.84
N ASN A 373 -20.12 -1.96 -0.58
CA ASN A 373 -18.87 -1.34 -1.03
C ASN A 373 -17.77 -1.59 0.02
N ARG A 374 -17.10 -2.69 -0.04
CA ARG A 374 -16.19 -3.18 0.98
C ARG A 374 -14.96 -3.88 0.37
N PRO A 375 -13.84 -4.00 1.11
CA PRO A 375 -12.81 -4.94 0.71
C PRO A 375 -13.32 -6.38 0.79
N LEU A 376 -12.63 -7.29 0.12
CA LEU A 376 -12.89 -8.72 0.28
C LEU A 376 -12.76 -9.14 1.75
N LYS A 377 -13.59 -10.08 2.18
CA LYS A 377 -13.32 -10.84 3.40
C LYS A 377 -12.12 -11.74 3.18
N PHE A 378 -11.46 -12.16 4.25
CA PHE A 378 -10.26 -12.99 4.12
C PHE A 378 -10.56 -14.33 3.44
N GLU A 379 -11.69 -14.95 3.75
CA GLU A 379 -12.16 -16.20 3.14
C GLU A 379 -12.47 -16.01 1.65
N GLU A 380 -13.04 -14.87 1.26
CA GLU A 380 -13.28 -14.53 -0.16
C GLU A 380 -11.95 -14.36 -0.90
N PHE A 381 -10.99 -13.67 -0.29
CA PHE A 381 -9.64 -13.55 -0.85
C PHE A 381 -8.97 -14.92 -1.07
N GLN A 382 -9.05 -15.82 -0.07
CA GLN A 382 -8.49 -17.15 -0.18
C GLN A 382 -9.13 -17.99 -1.31
N GLN A 383 -10.41 -17.77 -1.62
CA GLN A 383 -11.10 -18.46 -2.71
C GLN A 383 -10.63 -18.04 -4.10
N GLU A 384 -10.23 -16.76 -4.24
CA GLU A 384 -9.72 -16.22 -5.50
C GLU A 384 -8.24 -16.60 -5.78
N VAL A 385 -7.53 -17.16 -4.79
CA VAL A 385 -6.13 -17.52 -4.92
C VAL A 385 -5.99 -18.95 -5.41
N ASN A 386 -5.38 -19.12 -6.59
CA ASN A 386 -5.05 -20.43 -7.15
C ASN A 386 -3.74 -20.97 -6.55
N GLN A 387 -2.59 -20.35 -6.88
CA GLN A 387 -1.29 -20.70 -6.33
C GLN A 387 -0.61 -19.46 -5.74
N VAL A 388 0.01 -19.61 -4.57
CA VAL A 388 0.66 -18.50 -3.86
C VAL A 388 2.06 -18.84 -3.39
N ILE A 389 2.97 -17.90 -3.55
CA ILE A 389 4.30 -17.90 -2.93
C ILE A 389 4.33 -16.81 -1.85
N TYR A 390 4.45 -17.22 -0.61
CA TYR A 390 4.67 -16.35 0.53
C TYR A 390 6.15 -16.04 0.67
N VAL A 391 6.53 -14.78 0.59
CA VAL A 391 7.92 -14.34 0.66
C VAL A 391 8.12 -13.58 1.97
N SER A 392 9.03 -14.06 2.82
CA SER A 392 9.31 -13.44 4.12
C SER A 392 10.68 -13.83 4.66
N ALA A 393 11.32 -12.93 5.44
CA ALA A 393 12.48 -13.28 6.23
C ALA A 393 12.09 -14.01 7.55
N THR A 394 10.83 -13.85 7.98
CA THR A 394 10.28 -14.38 9.23
C THR A 394 8.82 -14.82 9.02
N PRO A 395 8.57 -15.92 8.27
CA PRO A 395 7.23 -16.40 8.01
C PRO A 395 6.40 -16.58 9.29
N ALA A 396 5.10 -16.32 9.22
CA ALA A 396 4.17 -16.53 10.32
C ALA A 396 3.57 -17.95 10.28
N ASP A 397 2.86 -18.31 11.34
CA ASP A 397 2.29 -19.66 11.49
C ASP A 397 1.24 -19.93 10.40
N TYR A 398 0.55 -18.88 9.93
CA TYR A 398 -0.42 -19.01 8.85
C TYR A 398 0.24 -19.51 7.54
N GLU A 399 1.30 -18.85 7.08
CA GLU A 399 1.99 -19.23 5.84
C GLU A 399 2.64 -20.60 5.95
N LEU A 400 3.21 -20.92 7.11
CA LEU A 400 3.80 -22.24 7.37
C LEU A 400 2.76 -23.35 7.37
N ASN A 401 1.57 -23.10 7.90
CA ASN A 401 0.47 -24.07 7.89
C ASN A 401 -0.09 -24.26 6.48
N GLU A 402 -0.27 -23.19 5.71
CA GLU A 402 -0.74 -23.26 4.32
C GLU A 402 0.25 -24.04 3.42
N ALA A 403 1.55 -23.90 3.68
CA ALA A 403 2.60 -24.61 2.96
C ALA A 403 2.95 -25.99 3.59
N GLU A 404 2.11 -26.49 4.50
CA GLU A 404 2.32 -27.79 5.17
C GLU A 404 3.71 -27.93 5.84
N GLY A 405 4.30 -26.81 6.28
CA GLY A 405 5.61 -26.74 6.89
C GLY A 405 6.79 -26.80 5.91
N VAL A 406 6.54 -26.86 4.60
CA VAL A 406 7.60 -26.86 3.58
C VAL A 406 8.09 -25.44 3.35
N VAL A 407 9.39 -25.23 3.59
CA VAL A 407 10.02 -23.92 3.46
C VAL A 407 11.21 -24.01 2.52
N VAL A 408 11.22 -23.16 1.50
CA VAL A 408 12.35 -22.95 0.59
C VAL A 408 13.25 -21.88 1.20
N GLU A 409 14.47 -22.23 1.58
CA GLU A 409 15.42 -21.32 2.22
C GLU A 409 16.30 -20.59 1.21
N GLN A 410 16.43 -19.27 1.39
CA GLN A 410 17.36 -18.41 0.67
C GLN A 410 18.07 -17.47 1.64
N VAL A 411 19.11 -17.98 2.31
CA VAL A 411 19.80 -17.26 3.38
C VAL A 411 21.20 -16.76 2.98
N ILE A 412 21.75 -17.27 1.87
CA ILE A 412 23.04 -16.82 1.34
C ILE A 412 22.90 -15.48 0.61
N ARG A 413 23.71 -14.50 1.01
CA ARG A 413 23.83 -13.21 0.33
C ARG A 413 24.94 -13.26 -0.72
N PRO A 414 24.64 -12.92 -1.98
CA PRO A 414 25.67 -12.87 -3.04
C PRO A 414 26.86 -11.94 -2.72
N THR A 415 26.64 -10.91 -1.91
CA THR A 415 27.67 -9.95 -1.46
C THR A 415 28.64 -10.51 -0.44
N GLY A 416 28.37 -11.69 0.09
CA GLY A 416 29.15 -12.30 1.18
C GLY A 416 28.91 -11.69 2.58
N LEU A 417 28.03 -10.69 2.70
CA LEU A 417 27.75 -10.04 3.99
C LEU A 417 27.15 -11.02 5.00
N LEU A 418 27.73 -11.01 6.19
CA LEU A 418 27.30 -11.87 7.31
C LEU A 418 26.08 -11.29 8.03
N ASP A 419 25.29 -12.15 8.64
CA ASP A 419 24.36 -11.69 9.67
C ASP A 419 25.13 -11.06 10.84
N PRO A 420 24.58 -10.03 11.50
CA PRO A 420 25.29 -9.31 12.55
C PRO A 420 25.55 -10.21 13.75
N GLU A 421 26.60 -9.92 14.47
CA GLU A 421 26.84 -10.52 15.76
C GLU A 421 25.89 -9.95 16.80
N ILE A 422 25.24 -10.82 17.58
CA ILE A 422 24.30 -10.41 18.64
C ILE A 422 25.02 -10.56 19.96
N GLU A 423 25.13 -9.47 20.73
CA GLU A 423 25.65 -9.41 22.06
C GLU A 423 24.52 -9.06 23.04
N VAL A 424 24.43 -9.80 24.17
CA VAL A 424 23.49 -9.49 25.25
C VAL A 424 24.26 -8.81 26.37
N ARG A 425 23.80 -7.63 26.78
CA ARG A 425 24.38 -6.84 27.86
C ARG A 425 23.35 -6.56 28.95
N PRO A 426 23.73 -6.39 30.23
CA PRO A 426 22.80 -6.09 31.31
C PRO A 426 22.08 -4.75 31.08
N SER A 427 20.85 -4.63 31.58
CA SER A 427 20.06 -3.39 31.50
C SER A 427 20.57 -2.31 32.45
N GLU A 428 21.33 -2.69 33.49
CA GLU A 428 21.97 -1.74 34.42
C GLU A 428 23.01 -0.90 33.65
N ASN A 429 22.91 0.44 33.74
CA ASN A 429 23.76 1.41 33.02
C ASN A 429 23.73 1.29 31.50
N GLN A 430 22.64 0.75 30.93
CA GLN A 430 22.50 0.56 29.48
C GLN A 430 22.68 1.85 28.68
N ILE A 431 22.31 3.01 29.22
CA ILE A 431 22.39 4.29 28.48
C ILE A 431 23.84 4.78 28.41
N ASP A 432 24.65 4.60 29.47
CA ASP A 432 26.06 5.00 29.46
C ASP A 432 26.87 4.09 28.53
N ASP A 433 26.63 2.78 28.57
CA ASP A 433 27.24 1.82 27.66
C ASP A 433 26.87 2.07 26.20
N LEU A 434 25.58 2.37 25.95
CA LEU A 434 25.08 2.74 24.62
C LEU A 434 25.73 4.04 24.11
N MET A 435 25.97 5.02 24.99
CA MET A 435 26.63 6.27 24.63
C MET A 435 28.06 6.04 24.12
N ASP A 436 28.83 5.18 24.78
CA ASP A 436 30.19 4.83 24.35
C ASP A 436 30.20 4.15 22.98
N GLU A 437 29.25 3.25 22.74
CA GLU A 437 29.06 2.61 21.41
C GLU A 437 28.66 3.61 20.33
N ILE A 438 27.76 4.55 20.63
CA ILE A 438 27.35 5.62 19.70
C ILE A 438 28.54 6.49 19.30
N LEU A 439 29.31 6.98 20.29
CA LEU A 439 30.45 7.84 20.03
C LEU A 439 31.51 7.12 19.17
N THR A 440 31.77 5.86 19.47
CA THR A 440 32.70 5.02 18.70
C THR A 440 32.30 4.90 17.24
N ARG A 441 30.99 4.74 16.96
CA ARG A 441 30.45 4.58 15.60
C ARG A 441 30.37 5.91 14.87
N SER A 442 29.90 6.95 15.54
CA SER A 442 29.81 8.30 14.97
C SER A 442 31.19 8.79 14.49
N HIS A 443 32.26 8.55 15.25
CA HIS A 443 33.64 8.86 14.84
C HIS A 443 34.09 8.13 13.57
N ARG A 444 33.51 6.97 13.26
CA ARG A 444 33.74 6.21 12.03
C ARG A 444 32.83 6.62 10.85
N GLY A 445 31.89 7.55 11.08
CA GLY A 445 30.88 7.93 10.09
C GLY A 445 29.80 6.87 9.91
N GLU A 446 29.65 5.92 10.83
CA GLU A 446 28.64 4.89 10.83
C GLU A 446 27.37 5.38 11.56
N ARG A 447 26.23 4.72 11.33
CA ARG A 447 24.93 5.10 11.91
C ARG A 447 24.44 4.06 12.90
N VAL A 448 23.65 4.52 13.87
CA VAL A 448 23.10 3.71 14.95
C VAL A 448 21.58 3.76 14.94
N LEU A 449 20.92 2.61 15.05
CA LEU A 449 19.48 2.50 15.28
C LEU A 449 19.23 2.03 16.72
N ILE A 450 18.30 2.67 17.40
CA ILE A 450 17.92 2.33 18.77
C ILE A 450 16.42 2.03 18.81
N THR A 451 16.03 0.88 19.36
CA THR A 451 14.63 0.53 19.55
C THR A 451 14.22 0.59 21.01
N THR A 452 13.15 1.30 21.28
CA THR A 452 12.52 1.44 22.59
C THR A 452 11.16 0.75 22.64
N LEU A 453 10.55 0.63 23.82
CA LEU A 453 9.22 0.03 23.98
C LEU A 453 8.07 1.03 23.84
N THR A 454 8.30 2.30 24.17
CA THR A 454 7.25 3.32 24.17
C THR A 454 7.70 4.59 23.44
N LYS A 455 6.74 5.39 22.97
CA LYS A 455 6.97 6.70 22.36
C LYS A 455 7.70 7.63 23.33
N ARG A 456 7.21 7.70 24.57
CA ARG A 456 7.78 8.53 25.62
C ARG A 456 9.26 8.21 25.86
N MET A 457 9.60 6.92 25.94
CA MET A 457 10.99 6.49 26.11
C MET A 457 11.87 6.90 24.91
N ALA A 458 11.32 6.85 23.68
CA ALA A 458 12.05 7.31 22.49
C ALA A 458 12.30 8.83 22.53
N GLU A 459 11.32 9.61 22.94
CA GLU A 459 11.42 11.07 23.07
C GLU A 459 12.42 11.46 24.17
N GLU A 460 12.28 10.90 25.37
CA GLU A 460 13.18 11.16 26.51
C GLU A 460 14.64 10.77 26.18
N LEU A 461 14.85 9.63 25.53
CA LEU A 461 16.19 9.21 25.08
C LEU A 461 16.76 10.14 24.02
N THR A 462 15.94 10.57 23.07
CA THR A 462 16.38 11.51 22.03
C THR A 462 16.80 12.84 22.64
N GLU A 463 16.02 13.38 23.57
CA GLU A 463 16.35 14.62 24.27
C GLU A 463 17.65 14.45 25.09
N TYR A 464 17.82 13.34 25.78
CA TYR A 464 19.06 13.04 26.51
C TYR A 464 20.27 13.03 25.58
N LEU A 465 20.20 12.34 24.44
CA LEU A 465 21.29 12.24 23.46
C LEU A 465 21.62 13.60 22.84
N LEU A 466 20.60 14.42 22.49
CA LEU A 466 20.80 15.77 21.99
C LEU A 466 21.50 16.69 23.02
N ASN A 467 21.12 16.60 24.29
CA ASN A 467 21.76 17.34 25.38
C ASN A 467 23.24 16.97 25.57
N HIS A 468 23.63 15.76 25.13
CA HIS A 468 25.02 15.30 25.09
C HIS A 468 25.70 15.49 23.74
N SER A 469 25.16 16.38 22.89
CA SER A 469 25.72 16.75 21.58
C SER A 469 25.77 15.61 20.54
N VAL A 470 24.95 14.55 20.72
CA VAL A 470 24.78 13.51 19.72
C VAL A 470 23.70 13.92 18.73
N LYS A 471 23.99 13.88 17.43
CA LYS A 471 23.03 14.22 16.37
C LYS A 471 21.99 13.12 16.24
N THR A 472 20.86 13.30 16.91
CA THR A 472 19.82 12.29 17.06
C THR A 472 18.49 12.76 16.49
N ALA A 473 17.75 11.86 15.85
CA ALA A 473 16.35 12.01 15.51
C ALA A 473 15.53 10.85 16.07
N TYR A 474 14.20 11.02 16.19
CA TYR A 474 13.31 9.92 16.55
C TYR A 474 12.20 9.76 15.52
N ILE A 475 11.69 8.51 15.43
CA ILE A 475 10.55 8.18 14.58
C ILE A 475 9.54 7.35 15.39
N HIS A 476 8.28 7.75 15.36
CA HIS A 476 7.14 6.99 15.89
C HIS A 476 5.91 7.07 14.95
N SER A 477 4.78 6.47 15.34
CA SER A 477 3.57 6.37 14.50
C SER A 477 3.03 7.72 14.05
N ASP A 478 3.18 8.77 14.86
CA ASP A 478 2.57 10.08 14.66
C ASP A 478 3.41 11.02 13.78
N VAL A 479 4.63 10.59 13.39
CA VAL A 479 5.47 11.33 12.44
C VAL A 479 4.88 11.18 11.04
N ALA A 480 4.58 12.32 10.38
CA ALA A 480 4.03 12.34 9.03
C ALA A 480 4.92 11.57 8.03
N THR A 481 4.32 10.99 7.00
CA THR A 481 5.05 10.13 6.04
C THR A 481 6.18 10.89 5.34
N LEU A 482 5.98 12.15 4.99
CA LEU A 482 6.99 12.98 4.34
C LEU A 482 8.17 13.30 5.27
N ASP A 483 7.89 13.63 6.53
CA ASP A 483 8.92 13.89 7.54
C ASP A 483 9.74 12.63 7.82
N ARG A 484 9.09 11.48 7.84
CA ARG A 484 9.75 10.17 7.99
C ARG A 484 10.76 9.92 6.87
N VAL A 485 10.36 10.15 5.61
CA VAL A 485 11.26 10.01 4.44
C VAL A 485 12.44 10.97 4.54
N LYS A 486 12.19 12.20 4.99
CA LYS A 486 13.23 13.21 5.21
C LYS A 486 14.22 12.78 6.30
N ILE A 487 13.72 12.39 7.48
CA ILE A 487 14.57 11.92 8.60
C ILE A 487 15.47 10.75 8.17
N LEU A 488 14.93 9.79 7.39
CA LEU A 488 15.72 8.68 6.88
C LEU A 488 16.77 9.13 5.85
N SER A 489 16.44 10.06 4.99
CA SER A 489 17.39 10.65 4.03
C SER A 489 18.50 11.40 4.78
N ASP A 490 18.16 12.17 5.80
CA ASP A 490 19.08 12.94 6.62
C ASP A 490 20.01 12.02 7.43
N LEU A 491 19.49 10.88 7.96
CA LEU A 491 20.31 9.84 8.59
C LEU A 491 21.36 9.28 7.61
N ARG A 492 20.94 8.94 6.39
CA ARG A 492 21.86 8.42 5.35
C ARG A 492 22.91 9.45 4.94
N GLN A 493 22.54 10.73 4.85
CA GLN A 493 23.47 11.82 4.51
C GLN A 493 24.37 12.22 5.68
N GLY A 494 24.14 11.72 6.90
CA GLY A 494 24.92 12.02 8.08
C GLY A 494 24.57 13.32 8.79
N VAL A 495 23.38 13.86 8.52
CA VAL A 495 22.81 14.95 9.32
C VAL A 495 22.54 14.44 10.73
N TYR A 496 22.08 13.20 10.85
CA TYR A 496 21.92 12.47 12.10
C TYR A 496 22.88 11.27 12.16
N ASP A 497 23.39 10.96 13.35
CA ASP A 497 24.22 9.80 13.63
C ASP A 497 23.39 8.67 14.25
N VAL A 498 22.31 9.03 14.96
CA VAL A 498 21.44 8.13 15.69
C VAL A 498 19.99 8.33 15.31
N LEU A 499 19.27 7.22 15.13
CA LEU A 499 17.83 7.21 14.95
C LEU A 499 17.19 6.36 16.05
N VAL A 500 16.31 6.95 16.84
CA VAL A 500 15.55 6.27 17.88
C VAL A 500 14.14 5.98 17.36
N GLY A 501 13.62 4.79 17.61
CA GLY A 501 12.27 4.44 17.20
C GLY A 501 11.62 3.33 18.01
N VAL A 502 10.29 3.25 17.98
CA VAL A 502 9.55 2.20 18.69
C VAL A 502 9.35 0.99 17.78
N ASN A 503 8.45 1.07 16.84
CA ASN A 503 8.04 -0.04 15.97
C ASN A 503 8.39 0.17 14.49
N LEU A 504 8.70 1.38 14.10
CA LEU A 504 8.82 1.79 12.69
C LEU A 504 10.09 1.32 11.99
N LEU A 505 11.00 0.71 12.75
CA LEU A 505 12.24 0.15 12.21
C LEU A 505 12.04 -1.24 11.57
N ARG A 506 10.80 -1.74 11.53
CA ARG A 506 10.51 -3.08 11.01
C ARG A 506 10.49 -3.17 9.50
N GLU A 507 9.97 -2.14 8.79
CA GLU A 507 9.53 -2.29 7.40
C GLU A 507 10.29 -1.38 6.45
N GLY A 508 10.76 -1.95 5.33
CA GLY A 508 11.21 -1.20 4.16
C GLY A 508 12.45 -0.33 4.28
N LEU A 509 13.15 -0.32 5.41
CA LEU A 509 14.33 0.50 5.59
C LEU A 509 15.57 -0.21 5.07
N ASP A 510 16.12 0.29 3.98
CA ASP A 510 17.40 -0.13 3.42
C ASP A 510 18.48 0.90 3.80
N LEU A 511 19.14 0.66 4.94
CA LEU A 511 20.14 1.56 5.54
C LEU A 511 21.51 0.86 5.64
N PRO A 512 22.27 0.78 4.57
CA PRO A 512 23.60 0.13 4.58
C PRO A 512 24.61 0.87 5.46
N GLU A 513 24.34 2.11 5.83
CA GLU A 513 25.18 2.93 6.69
C GLU A 513 25.09 2.53 8.19
N VAL A 514 24.03 1.77 8.55
CA VAL A 514 23.79 1.33 9.93
C VAL A 514 24.70 0.17 10.28
N SER A 515 25.59 0.39 11.24
CA SER A 515 26.51 -0.63 11.77
C SER A 515 26.11 -1.15 13.15
N LEU A 516 25.27 -0.43 13.89
CA LEU A 516 24.78 -0.85 15.20
C LEU A 516 23.28 -0.76 15.29
N VAL A 517 22.67 -1.82 15.79
CA VAL A 517 21.28 -1.84 16.24
C VAL A 517 21.27 -2.14 17.75
N ALA A 518 20.78 -1.20 18.54
CA ALA A 518 20.61 -1.36 19.98
C ALA A 518 19.13 -1.61 20.32
N ILE A 519 18.86 -2.66 21.07
CA ILE A 519 17.50 -3.04 21.49
C ILE A 519 17.45 -2.90 23.02
N LEU A 520 16.80 -1.84 23.50
CA LEU A 520 16.62 -1.61 24.92
C LEU A 520 15.50 -2.49 25.46
N ASP A 521 15.62 -2.93 26.71
CA ASP A 521 14.64 -3.79 27.39
C ASP A 521 14.22 -4.99 26.51
N ALA A 522 15.20 -5.71 25.98
CA ALA A 522 14.98 -6.83 25.07
C ALA A 522 14.28 -8.03 25.73
N ASP A 523 14.34 -8.13 27.06
CA ASP A 523 13.71 -9.17 27.89
C ASP A 523 12.24 -8.88 28.24
N LYS A 524 11.70 -7.72 27.89
CA LYS A 524 10.28 -7.40 28.12
C LYS A 524 9.44 -8.04 27.04
N GLU A 525 9.10 -9.33 27.21
CA GLU A 525 8.32 -10.08 26.23
C GLU A 525 7.01 -9.39 25.85
N GLY A 526 6.71 -9.42 24.56
CA GLY A 526 5.52 -8.81 23.97
C GLY A 526 5.66 -8.70 22.47
N PHE A 527 4.67 -8.07 21.82
CA PHE A 527 4.63 -7.93 20.36
C PHE A 527 5.92 -7.31 19.79
N LEU A 528 6.50 -6.29 20.46
CA LEU A 528 7.72 -5.59 20.03
C LEU A 528 9.01 -6.37 20.30
N ARG A 529 8.98 -7.40 21.13
CA ARG A 529 10.12 -8.23 21.53
C ARG A 529 9.89 -9.73 21.23
N SER A 530 8.92 -10.04 20.36
CA SER A 530 8.74 -11.38 19.81
C SER A 530 9.96 -11.79 18.98
N HIS A 531 10.20 -13.09 18.82
CA HIS A 531 11.25 -13.63 17.95
C HIS A 531 11.27 -12.98 16.56
N ARG A 532 10.11 -12.85 15.90
CA ARG A 532 9.97 -12.21 14.57
C ARG A 532 10.43 -10.75 14.61
N SER A 533 9.99 -10.00 15.61
CA SER A 533 10.34 -8.59 15.79
C SER A 533 11.84 -8.40 16.02
N LEU A 534 12.42 -9.19 16.90
CA LEU A 534 13.85 -9.15 17.21
C LEU A 534 14.70 -9.51 15.99
N THR A 535 14.33 -10.58 15.26
CA THR A 535 15.04 -11.01 14.04
C THR A 535 15.01 -9.95 12.94
N GLN A 536 13.87 -9.30 12.73
CA GLN A 536 13.77 -8.23 11.74
C GLN A 536 14.58 -6.99 12.11
N THR A 537 14.52 -6.62 13.37
CA THR A 537 15.28 -5.49 13.91
C THR A 537 16.78 -5.75 13.81
N ALA A 538 17.25 -6.94 14.22
CA ALA A 538 18.63 -7.38 14.09
C ALA A 538 19.10 -7.36 12.61
N GLY A 539 18.25 -7.80 11.71
CA GLY A 539 18.53 -7.83 10.26
C GLY A 539 18.81 -6.46 9.63
N ARG A 540 18.50 -5.34 10.31
CA ARG A 540 18.85 -3.98 9.83
C ARG A 540 20.35 -3.72 9.83
N ALA A 541 21.12 -4.35 10.72
CA ALA A 541 22.59 -4.27 10.74
C ALA A 541 23.25 -5.22 9.73
N ALA A 542 22.52 -6.13 9.10
CA ALA A 542 23.08 -7.16 8.22
C ALA A 542 23.58 -6.65 6.87
N ARG A 543 23.42 -5.37 6.56
CA ARG A 543 23.91 -4.72 5.32
C ARG A 543 25.23 -3.99 5.49
N ASN A 544 25.73 -3.90 6.69
CA ASN A 544 27.02 -3.31 7.01
C ASN A 544 28.06 -4.41 7.33
N VAL A 545 29.27 -4.25 6.84
CA VAL A 545 30.38 -5.19 7.12
C VAL A 545 30.67 -5.26 8.62
N ASN A 546 30.52 -4.13 9.32
CA ASN A 546 30.73 -3.98 10.76
C ASN A 546 29.42 -4.14 11.56
N GLY A 547 28.42 -4.81 10.98
CA GLY A 547 27.10 -4.96 11.56
C GLY A 547 27.13 -5.68 12.93
N LYS A 548 26.58 -5.03 13.96
CA LYS A 548 26.47 -5.55 15.33
C LYS A 548 25.09 -5.26 15.89
N VAL A 549 24.59 -6.13 16.74
CA VAL A 549 23.36 -5.95 17.51
C VAL A 549 23.68 -6.07 18.99
N ILE A 550 23.21 -5.13 19.79
CA ILE A 550 23.28 -5.20 21.25
C ILE A 550 21.86 -5.31 21.79
N MET A 551 21.57 -6.35 22.53
CA MET A 551 20.34 -6.55 23.26
C MET A 551 20.59 -6.28 24.76
N TYR A 552 20.01 -5.19 25.28
CA TYR A 552 20.07 -4.90 26.71
C TYR A 552 18.96 -5.68 27.42
N ALA A 553 19.36 -6.59 28.29
CA ALA A 553 18.45 -7.50 28.97
C ALA A 553 19.13 -8.09 30.24
N ASP A 554 18.34 -8.28 31.30
CA ASP A 554 18.79 -8.92 32.50
C ASP A 554 18.61 -10.45 32.46
N THR A 555 17.68 -10.91 31.61
CA THR A 555 17.43 -12.34 31.38
C THR A 555 17.26 -12.61 29.87
N ILE A 556 17.76 -13.75 29.42
CA ILE A 556 17.56 -14.18 28.04
C ILE A 556 16.20 -14.89 27.93
N THR A 557 15.27 -14.30 27.19
CA THR A 557 13.96 -14.90 26.98
C THR A 557 13.98 -15.93 25.85
N ALA A 558 12.91 -16.72 25.72
CA ALA A 558 12.80 -17.71 24.66
C ALA A 558 12.85 -17.04 23.26
N SER A 559 12.21 -15.89 23.10
CA SER A 559 12.24 -15.10 21.85
C SER A 559 13.64 -14.59 21.51
N MET A 560 14.41 -14.14 22.50
CA MET A 560 15.81 -13.74 22.32
C MET A 560 16.67 -14.93 21.91
N GLN A 561 16.56 -16.07 22.62
CA GLN A 561 17.35 -17.27 22.36
C GLN A 561 17.14 -17.76 20.92
N LEU A 562 15.87 -17.87 20.48
CA LEU A 562 15.56 -18.24 19.09
C LEU A 562 16.16 -17.29 18.06
N THR A 563 16.16 -15.97 18.35
CA THR A 563 16.76 -14.98 17.46
C THR A 563 18.28 -15.12 17.40
N ILE A 564 18.94 -15.33 18.53
CA ILE A 564 20.39 -15.52 18.63
C ILE A 564 20.80 -16.78 17.86
N ASP A 565 20.14 -17.91 18.14
CA ASP A 565 20.46 -19.20 17.52
C ASP A 565 20.29 -19.15 16.00
N GLU A 566 19.17 -18.60 15.53
CA GLU A 566 18.90 -18.50 14.10
C GLU A 566 19.86 -17.54 13.39
N THR A 567 20.19 -16.40 13.99
CA THR A 567 21.16 -15.46 13.45
C THR A 567 22.55 -16.07 13.37
N LEU A 568 22.95 -16.82 14.41
CA LEU A 568 24.22 -17.55 14.43
C LEU A 568 24.26 -18.66 13.36
N ARG A 569 23.17 -19.44 13.21
CA ARG A 569 23.06 -20.47 12.17
C ARG A 569 23.27 -19.88 10.78
N ARG A 570 22.58 -18.77 10.47
CA ARG A 570 22.67 -18.06 9.18
C ARG A 570 24.10 -17.51 8.97
N ARG A 571 24.68 -16.91 10.00
CA ARG A 571 26.06 -16.39 9.95
C ARG A 571 27.07 -17.48 9.64
N LEU A 572 27.00 -18.63 10.30
CA LEU A 572 27.90 -19.77 10.07
C LEU A 572 27.73 -20.35 8.65
N LYS A 573 26.48 -20.47 8.17
CA LYS A 573 26.20 -20.91 6.79
C LYS A 573 26.83 -19.98 5.76
N GLN A 574 26.69 -18.66 5.96
CA GLN A 574 27.29 -17.65 5.09
C GLN A 574 28.84 -17.67 5.14
N MET A 575 29.42 -17.80 6.33
CA MET A 575 30.88 -17.88 6.49
C MET A 575 31.44 -19.07 5.71
N LYS A 576 30.85 -20.26 5.89
CA LYS A 576 31.25 -21.47 5.17
C LYS A 576 31.15 -21.28 3.65
N TYR A 577 30.06 -20.70 3.17
CA TYR A 577 29.90 -20.38 1.75
C TYR A 577 30.95 -19.42 1.22
N ASN A 578 31.27 -18.36 2.00
CA ASN A 578 32.31 -17.40 1.64
C ASN A 578 33.70 -18.05 1.53
N GLU A 579 34.06 -18.95 2.46
CA GLU A 579 35.31 -19.70 2.46
C GLU A 579 35.42 -20.61 1.23
N GLU A 580 34.36 -21.39 0.94
CA GLU A 580 34.29 -22.33 -0.20
C GLU A 580 34.41 -21.61 -1.55
N HIS A 581 33.85 -20.40 -1.67
CA HIS A 581 33.80 -19.64 -2.92
C HIS A 581 34.79 -18.46 -2.98
N HIS A 582 35.68 -18.33 -1.97
CA HIS A 582 36.67 -17.24 -1.85
C HIS A 582 36.05 -15.84 -1.98
N ILE A 583 34.87 -15.62 -1.34
CA ILE A 583 34.16 -14.36 -1.34
C ILE A 583 34.59 -13.52 -0.16
N THR A 584 35.04 -12.30 -0.43
CA THR A 584 35.27 -11.28 0.60
C THR A 584 34.00 -10.45 0.76
N PRO A 585 33.41 -10.31 1.96
CA PRO A 585 32.24 -9.48 2.22
C PRO A 585 32.43 -8.05 1.71
N LYS A 586 31.49 -7.55 0.92
CA LYS A 586 31.50 -6.19 0.38
C LYS A 586 30.22 -5.46 0.70
N GLN A 587 30.34 -4.24 1.22
CA GLN A 587 29.21 -3.37 1.47
C GLN A 587 28.60 -2.88 0.17
N ILE A 588 27.29 -2.88 0.08
CA ILE A 588 26.57 -2.33 -1.06
C ILE A 588 26.56 -0.81 -0.92
N VAL A 589 27.13 -0.10 -1.88
CA VAL A 589 27.00 1.34 -2.02
C VAL A 589 25.86 1.59 -3.01
N LYS A 590 24.67 1.93 -2.53
CA LYS A 590 23.59 2.40 -3.40
C LYS A 590 23.75 3.89 -3.65
N ASN A 591 23.85 4.29 -4.91
CA ASN A 591 23.72 5.69 -5.28
C ASN A 591 22.36 6.21 -4.84
N LEU A 592 22.31 7.42 -4.27
CA LEU A 592 21.09 8.13 -3.84
C LEU A 592 20.26 8.64 -5.05
N THR A 593 20.17 7.86 -6.12
CA THR A 593 19.29 8.17 -7.24
C THR A 593 17.86 7.85 -6.83
N PHE A 594 17.13 8.92 -6.51
CA PHE A 594 15.67 8.84 -6.32
C PHE A 594 15.02 8.36 -7.61
N SER A 595 14.06 7.43 -7.52
CA SER A 595 13.28 6.95 -8.66
C SER A 595 12.56 8.12 -9.38
N ALA A 596 12.20 7.92 -10.65
CA ALA A 596 11.45 8.91 -11.43
C ALA A 596 10.17 9.35 -10.71
N LEU A 597 9.43 8.42 -10.08
CA LEU A 597 8.26 8.68 -9.25
C LEU A 597 8.52 9.62 -8.04
N GLN A 598 9.78 9.67 -7.54
CA GLN A 598 10.17 10.60 -6.48
C GLN A 598 10.65 11.95 -7.02
N LYS A 599 11.02 12.05 -8.30
CA LYS A 599 11.40 13.33 -8.94
C LYS A 599 10.18 14.20 -9.24
N GLU A 600 9.06 13.61 -9.64
CA GLU A 600 7.81 14.31 -9.87
C GLU A 600 7.21 14.82 -8.57
N ASN A 601 7.18 14.02 -7.52
CA ASN A 601 6.83 14.47 -6.17
C ASN A 601 7.71 15.62 -5.63
N ARG A 602 8.91 15.85 -6.18
CA ARG A 602 9.76 16.99 -5.81
C ARG A 602 9.31 18.32 -6.41
N ALA A 603 8.67 18.33 -7.56
CA ALA A 603 8.10 19.55 -8.13
C ALA A 603 6.88 19.97 -7.30
N ASP A 604 5.99 19.02 -7.03
CA ASP A 604 4.79 19.22 -6.21
C ASP A 604 5.14 19.52 -4.74
N THR A 605 6.16 18.84 -4.19
CA THR A 605 6.64 19.10 -2.82
C THR A 605 7.29 20.49 -2.70
N LYS A 606 7.97 20.98 -3.74
CA LYS A 606 8.52 22.35 -3.74
C LYS A 606 7.42 23.38 -3.84
N GLU A 607 6.35 23.11 -4.56
CA GLU A 607 5.20 23.99 -4.69
C GLU A 607 4.34 23.97 -3.42
N LEU A 608 4.13 22.81 -2.82
CA LEU A 608 3.56 22.66 -1.48
C LEU A 608 4.40 23.36 -0.40
N MET A 609 5.73 23.17 -0.38
CA MET A 609 6.62 23.88 0.57
C MET A 609 6.63 25.39 0.34
N ARG A 610 6.51 25.84 -0.91
CA ARG A 610 6.41 27.27 -1.23
C ARG A 610 5.08 27.85 -0.77
N ASN A 611 3.99 27.12 -0.88
CA ASN A 611 2.68 27.51 -0.36
C ASN A 611 2.65 27.46 1.18
N PHE A 612 3.34 26.52 1.82
CA PHE A 612 3.53 26.46 3.27
C PHE A 612 4.42 27.61 3.80
N SER A 613 5.51 27.95 3.11
CA SER A 613 6.36 29.07 3.52
C SER A 613 5.67 30.42 3.35
N MET A 614 4.81 30.59 2.34
CA MET A 614 3.99 31.78 2.16
C MET A 614 2.87 31.91 3.21
N ALA A 615 2.35 30.78 3.72
CA ALA A 615 1.39 30.77 4.83
C ALA A 615 2.07 31.10 6.17
N ALA A 616 3.32 30.65 6.38
CA ALA A 616 4.11 30.95 7.58
C ALA A 616 4.58 32.43 7.65
N GLU A 617 4.81 33.07 6.49
CA GLU A 617 5.16 34.50 6.43
C GLU A 617 3.96 35.43 6.69
N ASN A 618 2.72 34.93 6.62
CA ASN A 618 1.50 35.72 6.87
C ASN A 618 0.98 35.65 8.31
N GLY A 619 1.75 35.13 9.24
CA GLY A 619 1.56 35.35 10.68
C GLY A 619 0.32 34.70 11.29
N ASP A 620 -0.07 33.51 10.82
CA ASP A 620 -1.09 32.71 11.50
C ASP A 620 -0.43 31.56 12.24
N ASP A 621 -0.62 31.50 13.55
CA ASP A 621 0.03 30.56 14.46
C ASP A 621 -0.27 29.10 14.11
N GLY A 622 0.79 28.37 13.77
CA GLY A 622 0.94 26.97 14.10
C GLY A 622 -0.02 25.98 13.47
N VAL A 623 0.27 25.53 12.23
CA VAL A 623 -0.26 24.23 11.74
C VAL A 623 0.37 23.12 12.59
N ARG A 624 -0.30 22.70 13.64
CA ARG A 624 -0.02 21.48 14.37
C ARG A 624 -0.42 20.30 13.51
N VAL A 625 0.54 19.42 13.24
CA VAL A 625 0.35 18.18 12.52
C VAL A 625 -0.64 17.28 13.26
N ALA A 626 -1.65 16.85 12.54
CA ALA A 626 -2.78 16.00 12.84
C ALA A 626 -2.63 15.11 14.09
N ALA A 627 -2.95 15.64 15.25
CA ALA A 627 -3.83 14.96 16.17
C ALA A 627 -5.18 14.77 15.48
N ASP A 628 -5.94 13.74 15.85
CA ASP A 628 -7.24 13.43 15.26
C ASP A 628 -8.05 14.72 15.06
N PRO A 629 -8.45 15.13 13.83
CA PRO A 629 -9.04 16.44 13.56
C PRO A 629 -10.30 16.77 14.36
N ILE A 630 -10.83 15.77 15.07
CA ILE A 630 -12.02 15.84 15.91
C ILE A 630 -11.71 16.48 17.27
N GLU A 631 -10.54 16.19 17.84
CA GLU A 631 -10.19 16.62 19.18
C GLU A 631 -9.85 18.11 19.24
N GLU A 632 -9.30 18.70 18.20
CA GLU A 632 -9.04 20.14 18.11
C GLU A 632 -10.33 20.99 18.11
N ARG A 633 -11.46 20.43 17.69
CA ARG A 633 -12.77 21.10 17.63
C ARG A 633 -13.65 20.86 18.84
N MET A 634 -13.27 19.94 19.74
CA MET A 634 -14.06 19.63 20.93
C MET A 634 -13.97 20.75 21.96
N THR A 635 -15.10 21.12 22.53
CA THR A 635 -15.15 22.03 23.67
C THR A 635 -14.70 21.33 24.96
N ARG A 636 -14.20 22.08 25.93
CA ARG A 636 -13.74 21.54 27.22
C ARG A 636 -14.74 20.59 27.89
N PRO A 637 -16.07 20.91 27.97
CA PRO A 637 -17.06 19.98 28.52
C PRO A 637 -17.24 18.68 27.71
N GLN A 638 -17.02 18.72 26.38
CA GLN A 638 -17.08 17.55 25.53
C GLN A 638 -15.89 16.61 25.75
N MET A 639 -14.69 17.16 25.94
CA MET A 639 -13.48 16.40 26.28
C MET A 639 -13.59 15.77 27.67
N GLU A 640 -14.10 16.49 28.69
CA GLU A 640 -14.34 15.93 30.02
C GLU A 640 -15.31 14.74 29.97
N LYS A 641 -16.38 14.85 29.21
CA LYS A 641 -17.35 13.75 29.00
C LYS A 641 -16.72 12.54 28.29
N LEU A 642 -15.89 12.77 27.29
CA LEU A 642 -15.16 11.70 26.58
C LEU A 642 -14.19 10.97 27.49
N ILE A 643 -13.47 11.69 28.34
CA ILE A 643 -12.58 11.13 29.36
C ILE A 643 -13.35 10.25 30.33
N GLU A 644 -14.52 10.68 30.77
CA GLU A 644 -15.39 9.92 31.70
C GLU A 644 -15.90 8.63 31.05
N GLU A 645 -16.36 8.68 29.79
CA GLU A 645 -16.81 7.51 29.04
C GLU A 645 -15.67 6.52 28.74
N THR A 646 -14.50 7.02 28.36
CA THR A 646 -13.32 6.17 28.10
C THR A 646 -12.83 5.52 29.39
N THR A 647 -12.90 6.23 30.52
CA THR A 647 -12.62 5.67 31.85
C THR A 647 -13.60 4.55 32.22
N ARG A 648 -14.88 4.68 31.88
CA ARG A 648 -15.85 3.62 32.07
C ARG A 648 -15.53 2.39 31.24
N LYS A 649 -15.22 2.58 29.94
CA LYS A 649 -14.83 1.49 29.04
C LYS A 649 -13.55 0.79 29.48
N MET A 650 -12.57 1.52 29.97
CA MET A 650 -11.34 0.96 30.55
C MET A 650 -11.66 0.03 31.74
N LYS A 651 -12.53 0.49 32.64
CA LYS A 651 -12.94 -0.32 33.81
C LYS A 651 -13.77 -1.56 33.43
N GLU A 652 -14.59 -1.48 32.38
CA GLU A 652 -15.31 -2.62 31.84
C GLU A 652 -14.40 -3.64 31.19
N ALA A 653 -13.46 -3.22 30.36
CA ALA A 653 -12.44 -4.10 29.76
C ALA A 653 -11.59 -4.79 30.83
N ALA A 654 -11.17 -4.05 31.87
CA ALA A 654 -10.45 -4.62 32.99
C ALA A 654 -11.25 -5.68 33.78
N LYS A 655 -12.56 -5.49 33.94
CA LYS A 655 -13.46 -6.49 34.56
C LYS A 655 -13.61 -7.76 33.70
N GLN A 656 -13.54 -7.62 32.37
CA GLN A 656 -13.60 -8.72 31.41
C GLN A 656 -12.24 -9.40 31.23
N LEU A 657 -11.21 -8.99 31.97
CA LEU A 657 -9.82 -9.46 31.88
C LEU A 657 -9.17 -9.18 30.51
N ASP A 658 -9.72 -8.28 29.72
CA ASP A 658 -9.11 -7.78 28.48
C ASP A 658 -8.13 -6.64 28.83
N PHE A 659 -6.96 -7.03 29.30
CA PHE A 659 -5.93 -6.10 29.74
C PHE A 659 -5.31 -5.30 28.58
N LEU A 660 -5.36 -5.84 27.35
CA LEU A 660 -4.85 -5.13 26.18
C LEU A 660 -5.76 -3.93 25.84
N GLN A 661 -7.06 -4.16 25.82
CA GLN A 661 -8.05 -3.11 25.54
C GLN A 661 -8.14 -2.11 26.70
N ALA A 662 -8.00 -2.57 27.94
CA ALA A 662 -7.92 -1.71 29.11
C ALA A 662 -6.69 -0.78 29.07
N ALA A 663 -5.53 -1.29 28.63
CA ALA A 663 -4.31 -0.47 28.45
C ALA A 663 -4.48 0.58 27.33
N GLN A 664 -5.12 0.24 26.21
CA GLN A 664 -5.40 1.19 25.14
C GLN A 664 -6.31 2.33 25.64
N TYR A 665 -7.38 2.02 26.35
CA TYR A 665 -8.26 3.05 26.92
C TYR A 665 -7.55 3.91 27.99
N ARG A 666 -6.65 3.35 28.77
CA ARG A 666 -5.85 4.12 29.73
C ARG A 666 -4.94 5.12 29.02
N ASP A 667 -4.25 4.68 27.97
CA ASP A 667 -3.31 5.53 27.22
C ASP A 667 -4.08 6.66 26.50
N GLU A 668 -5.29 6.37 26.02
CA GLU A 668 -6.20 7.35 25.45
C GLU A 668 -6.69 8.37 26.51
N ILE A 669 -7.03 7.96 27.70
CA ILE A 669 -7.40 8.86 28.80
C ILE A 669 -6.27 9.82 29.13
N VAL A 670 -5.04 9.35 29.21
CA VAL A 670 -3.85 10.16 29.49
C VAL A 670 -3.65 11.21 28.40
N ARG A 671 -3.84 10.83 27.14
CA ARG A 671 -3.76 11.72 25.97
C ARG A 671 -4.80 12.85 26.06
N LEU A 672 -6.07 12.48 26.23
CA LEU A 672 -7.19 13.42 26.34
C LEU A 672 -7.07 14.37 27.54
N GLN A 673 -6.54 13.91 28.68
CA GLN A 673 -6.28 14.76 29.85
C GLN A 673 -5.21 15.80 29.55
N LYS A 674 -4.15 15.43 28.85
CA LYS A 674 -3.07 16.33 28.46
C LYS A 674 -3.57 17.42 27.48
N GLU A 675 -4.44 17.06 26.55
CA GLU A 675 -5.08 18.02 25.64
C GLU A 675 -6.10 18.94 26.35
N LEU A 676 -6.80 18.42 27.35
CA LEU A 676 -7.69 19.24 28.19
C LEU A 676 -6.94 20.27 29.00
N GLU A 677 -5.71 19.98 29.45
CA GLU A 677 -4.83 20.93 30.16
C GLU A 677 -4.29 22.03 29.24
N LEU A 678 -4.16 21.74 27.92
CA LEU A 678 -3.67 22.71 26.93
C LEU A 678 -4.77 23.65 26.40
N LYS A 679 -6.05 23.30 26.59
CA LYS A 679 -7.24 24.12 26.29
C LYS A 679 -7.74 24.83 27.55
#